data_4817511329dde6b7e4534912347a210b
#
_entry.id   4817511329dde6b7e4534912347a210b
#
_cell.length_a   1.000
_cell.length_b   1.000
_cell.length_c   1.000
_cell.angle_alpha   90.00
_cell.angle_beta   90.00
_cell.angle_gamma   90.00
#
_symmetry.space_group_name_H-M   'P 1'
#
loop_
_entity.id
_entity.type
_entity.pdbx_description
1 polymer ?
#
loop_
_entity_poly.entity_id
_entity_poly.type
_entity_poly.pdbx_seq_one_letter_code
_entity_poly.pdbx_strand_id
1 'polypeptide(L)'
;MEQYIVTGMSCAACSARVEKAVSAVPGVASCSVSLLTNSMGVEGSASAEDIISAVENAGYGAQKKSGAKSGAGAGQGSSAHGGSDMYREAEEALKDKETPKLKKRLIVSVIFLVVLMYFSMGHMMWGWPLPKFFDGNHVAMGLVQLLLTVVIMVINQKFFISGFKSLFHGAPNMDTLVALGAGASFLYSVYALFAMTDAQVKGDAELVMSYMHEFYFESAAMILTLITVGKMLEAHSKGKTTDALKSLMKLAPKTAVVLNDKNEEVEVPIEEVGIGDIFVVRPGENIPVDGIIIEGNSAVNEAALTGESIPADKAEGDKVSAATTNQSGYIKCKATRVGEDTTLAQIIQMVSDAAATKAPIAKIADKVSGIFVPAVITIAVVTIIVWLLVGQTIGFALARGISVLVISCPCALGLATPVAIMVGNGMGARHGILFKTASSLEIAGRTQIIALDKTGTITNGAPVVTDIFPEKGNTEDELLRLAASLEAKSEHPLAKAINERAAELKINIMDAVDFAAMPGNGLSAKVDGQAVHGGNIKYIMQFAAVSDETKTRSEKLADEGKTPMFFEAEGKLLGIIAVADTIKEDSREAISQLKGMGIHVVMLTGDNEKTARAIGAQAGVDEVIAGVLPDGKESVVRKLQKQGKVAMVGDGINDAPALTRADTGIAIGAGTDVAIDAADVVLMKSRLLDVPAAIRLSRQTLKNIHENLFWAFFYNVIGIPLAAGLYISLLGWKLNPMFGAAAMSLSSFCVVTNALRLNLFKLYETKHDKKIKQAKREETKEMTKTMKIEGMMCGHCEARVKKTLEAIDGVTEAAVSHEAGTAVVTLASNVADETLKDAVEAQDYKVTSIE
;
A
#
# COMPACT_ATOMS: atom_id res chain seq x y z
N MET A 1 -6.45 15.24 -3.67
CA MET A 1 -6.95 15.20 -2.25
C MET A 1 -6.41 16.41 -1.50
N GLU A 2 -7.27 17.26 -0.93
CA GLU A 2 -6.82 18.38 -0.08
C GLU A 2 -6.47 17.87 1.32
N GLN A 3 -5.38 18.38 1.91
CA GLN A 3 -4.94 17.99 3.24
C GLN A 3 -5.18 19.10 4.28
N TYR A 4 -5.60 18.71 5.48
CA TYR A 4 -5.82 19.58 6.63
C TYR A 4 -5.12 19.01 7.87
N ILE A 5 -4.60 19.88 8.73
CA ILE A 5 -4.11 19.53 10.05
C ILE A 5 -5.30 19.62 11.02
N VAL A 6 -5.58 18.55 11.75
CA VAL A 6 -6.68 18.51 12.72
C VAL A 6 -6.12 18.42 14.15
N THR A 7 -6.55 19.32 15.01
CA THR A 7 -6.07 19.40 16.39
C THR A 7 -7.15 19.01 17.41
N GLY A 8 -6.74 18.49 18.56
CA GLY A 8 -7.67 18.11 19.65
C GLY A 8 -8.16 16.67 19.62
N MET A 9 -7.78 15.85 18.63
CA MET A 9 -8.13 14.44 18.59
C MET A 9 -7.25 13.64 19.56
N SER A 10 -7.86 12.78 20.38
CA SER A 10 -7.15 11.95 21.37
C SER A 10 -7.34 10.45 21.20
N CYS A 11 -8.33 10.03 20.39
CA CYS A 11 -8.67 8.62 20.18
C CYS A 11 -9.40 8.39 18.85
N ALA A 12 -9.59 7.10 18.49
CA ALA A 12 -10.28 6.67 17.27
C ALA A 12 -11.73 7.21 17.18
N ALA A 13 -12.46 7.31 18.28
CA ALA A 13 -13.80 7.88 18.29
C ALA A 13 -13.80 9.37 17.87
N CYS A 14 -12.75 10.11 18.23
CA CYS A 14 -12.57 11.51 17.82
C CYS A 14 -12.41 11.62 16.30
N SER A 15 -11.52 10.80 15.71
CA SER A 15 -11.29 10.80 14.26
C SER A 15 -12.53 10.38 13.47
N ALA A 16 -13.28 9.38 13.95
CA ALA A 16 -14.54 8.98 13.33
C ALA A 16 -15.61 10.08 13.35
N ARG A 17 -15.65 10.89 14.42
CA ARG A 17 -16.57 12.00 14.52
C ARG A 17 -16.23 13.13 13.56
N VAL A 18 -14.95 13.51 13.45
CA VAL A 18 -14.49 14.51 12.48
C VAL A 18 -14.82 14.05 11.08
N GLU A 19 -14.50 12.79 10.74
CA GLU A 19 -14.78 12.19 9.44
C GLU A 19 -16.28 12.24 9.10
N LYS A 20 -17.15 11.90 10.08
CA LYS A 20 -18.61 11.97 9.91
C LYS A 20 -19.11 13.40 9.68
N ALA A 21 -18.57 14.37 10.42
CA ALA A 21 -18.96 15.77 10.31
C ALA A 21 -18.56 16.36 8.95
N VAL A 22 -17.36 16.10 8.49
CA VAL A 22 -16.86 16.59 7.20
C VAL A 22 -17.52 15.86 6.03
N SER A 23 -17.74 14.55 6.13
CA SER A 23 -18.46 13.79 5.08
C SER A 23 -19.93 14.22 4.91
N ALA A 24 -20.51 14.96 5.85
CA ALA A 24 -21.85 15.51 5.75
C ALA A 24 -21.89 16.89 5.05
N VAL A 25 -20.74 17.50 4.76
CA VAL A 25 -20.64 18.80 4.08
C VAL A 25 -20.98 18.61 2.59
N PRO A 26 -21.91 19.39 2.03
CA PRO A 26 -22.22 19.32 0.61
C PRO A 26 -20.98 19.56 -0.26
N GLY A 27 -20.76 18.69 -1.24
CA GLY A 27 -19.60 18.76 -2.14
C GLY A 27 -18.38 17.94 -1.69
N VAL A 28 -18.40 17.30 -0.53
CA VAL A 28 -17.38 16.33 -0.09
C VAL A 28 -17.71 14.96 -0.68
N ALA A 29 -16.82 14.43 -1.53
CA ALA A 29 -16.93 13.09 -2.11
C ALA A 29 -16.35 12.02 -1.18
N SER A 30 -15.18 12.29 -0.59
CA SER A 30 -14.56 11.42 0.40
C SER A 30 -13.83 12.21 1.48
N CYS A 31 -13.80 11.66 2.69
CA CYS A 31 -13.04 12.22 3.81
C CYS A 31 -12.35 11.08 4.57
N SER A 32 -11.07 11.26 4.88
CA SER A 32 -10.30 10.33 5.70
C SER A 32 -9.51 11.09 6.75
N VAL A 33 -9.63 10.68 8.01
CA VAL A 33 -8.98 11.37 9.14
C VAL A 33 -7.98 10.45 9.83
N SER A 34 -6.71 10.82 9.84
CA SER A 34 -5.63 10.07 10.49
C SER A 34 -5.37 10.59 11.90
N LEU A 35 -5.60 9.74 12.90
CA LEU A 35 -5.24 10.04 14.29
C LEU A 35 -3.71 10.02 14.50
N LEU A 36 -2.98 9.29 13.66
CA LEU A 36 -1.54 9.10 13.81
C LEU A 36 -0.76 10.34 13.40
N THR A 37 -1.13 10.93 12.25
CA THR A 37 -0.50 12.13 11.69
C THR A 37 -1.22 13.43 12.09
N ASN A 38 -2.36 13.32 12.81
CA ASN A 38 -3.26 14.44 13.10
C ASN A 38 -3.65 15.20 11.83
N SER A 39 -3.84 14.50 10.72
CA SER A 39 -4.20 15.05 9.42
C SER A 39 -5.54 14.51 8.93
N MET A 40 -6.12 15.23 7.99
CA MET A 40 -7.36 14.87 7.31
C MET A 40 -7.17 15.12 5.81
N GLY A 41 -7.50 14.10 5.01
CA GLY A 41 -7.59 14.22 3.56
C GLY A 41 -9.05 14.32 3.13
N VAL A 42 -9.37 15.30 2.29
CA VAL A 42 -10.73 15.52 1.76
C VAL A 42 -10.68 15.60 0.24
N GLU A 43 -11.61 14.90 -0.41
CA GLU A 43 -11.84 14.96 -1.85
C GLU A 43 -13.23 15.51 -2.10
N GLY A 44 -13.35 16.37 -3.09
CA GLY A 44 -14.61 16.99 -3.46
C GLY A 44 -14.46 18.44 -3.91
N SER A 45 -15.60 19.12 -4.04
CA SER A 45 -15.70 20.53 -4.45
C SER A 45 -16.09 21.47 -3.30
N ALA A 46 -16.12 20.99 -2.05
CA ALA A 46 -16.50 21.79 -0.89
C ALA A 46 -15.42 22.85 -0.59
N SER A 47 -15.85 24.03 -0.08
CA SER A 47 -14.90 25.08 0.27
C SER A 47 -14.10 24.73 1.52
N ALA A 48 -12.85 25.23 1.61
CA ALA A 48 -12.01 25.01 2.78
C ALA A 48 -12.64 25.60 4.06
N GLU A 49 -13.39 26.68 3.95
CA GLU A 49 -14.08 27.33 5.08
C GLU A 49 -15.21 26.46 5.63
N ASP A 50 -16.00 25.83 4.75
CA ASP A 50 -17.07 24.91 5.15
C ASP A 50 -16.51 23.66 5.85
N ILE A 51 -15.40 23.12 5.32
CA ILE A 51 -14.71 21.96 5.90
C ILE A 51 -14.16 22.31 7.30
N ILE A 52 -13.48 23.45 7.46
CA ILE A 52 -12.95 23.90 8.74
C ILE A 52 -14.07 24.13 9.75
N SER A 53 -15.12 24.82 9.32
CA SER A 53 -16.32 25.08 10.16
C SER A 53 -16.99 23.78 10.63
N ALA A 54 -17.08 22.75 9.78
CA ALA A 54 -17.63 21.45 10.15
C ALA A 54 -16.78 20.74 11.22
N VAL A 55 -15.46 20.85 11.13
CA VAL A 55 -14.53 20.31 12.16
C VAL A 55 -14.66 21.07 13.47
N GLU A 56 -14.76 22.40 13.44
CA GLU A 56 -14.91 23.22 14.62
C GLU A 56 -16.26 22.96 15.31
N ASN A 57 -17.33 22.84 14.56
CA ASN A 57 -18.66 22.46 15.08
C ASN A 57 -18.66 21.06 15.71
N ALA A 58 -17.81 20.16 15.23
CA ALA A 58 -17.59 18.85 15.84
C ALA A 58 -16.77 18.93 17.15
N GLY A 59 -16.22 20.10 17.48
CA GLY A 59 -15.48 20.36 18.74
C GLY A 59 -13.96 20.24 18.61
N TYR A 60 -13.40 20.21 17.40
CA TYR A 60 -11.96 20.09 17.10
C TYR A 60 -11.47 21.32 16.33
N GLY A 61 -10.16 21.52 16.21
CA GLY A 61 -9.58 22.56 15.37
C GLY A 61 -9.12 21.99 14.04
N ALA A 62 -9.24 22.79 12.96
CA ALA A 62 -8.70 22.41 11.65
C ALA A 62 -7.98 23.60 10.99
N GLN A 63 -6.92 23.29 10.24
CA GLN A 63 -6.21 24.24 9.38
C GLN A 63 -5.88 23.57 8.06
N LYS A 64 -6.11 24.27 6.93
CA LYS A 64 -5.70 23.77 5.61
C LYS A 64 -4.18 23.74 5.56
N LYS A 65 -3.60 22.60 5.15
CA LYS A 65 -2.18 22.50 4.85
C LYS A 65 -1.95 23.22 3.54
N SER A 66 -1.06 24.22 3.52
CA SER A 66 -0.69 24.92 2.29
C SER A 66 0.01 23.95 1.36
N GLY A 67 -0.70 23.43 0.40
CA GLY A 67 -0.22 22.58 -0.68
C GLY A 67 -0.34 23.35 -1.99
N ALA A 68 0.57 23.11 -2.92
CA ALA A 68 0.63 23.72 -4.22
C ALA A 68 -0.73 23.69 -4.94
N LYS A 69 -1.09 24.79 -5.55
CA LYS A 69 -2.26 24.94 -6.42
C LYS A 69 -2.04 24.12 -7.71
N SER A 70 -2.68 23.00 -7.84
CA SER A 70 -2.95 22.44 -9.16
C SER A 70 -4.07 23.25 -9.79
N GLY A 71 -3.71 24.17 -10.66
CA GLY A 71 -4.67 24.97 -11.40
C GLY A 71 -4.03 25.49 -12.67
N ALA A 72 -4.41 24.93 -13.82
CA ALA A 72 -4.10 25.48 -15.13
C ALA A 72 -4.58 26.94 -15.23
N GLY A 73 -3.61 27.87 -15.40
CA GLY A 73 -3.87 29.25 -15.64
C GLY A 73 -2.56 29.98 -15.88
N ALA A 74 -2.23 30.18 -17.15
CA ALA A 74 -1.06 30.95 -17.55
C ALA A 74 -1.12 32.38 -17.00
N GLY A 75 -0.11 32.76 -16.19
CA GLY A 75 0.09 34.12 -15.71
C GLY A 75 1.49 34.26 -15.15
N GLN A 76 2.31 35.03 -15.81
CA GLN A 76 3.72 35.33 -15.52
C GLN A 76 3.95 35.83 -14.10
N GLY A 77 5.01 35.32 -13.49
CA GLY A 77 5.85 36.01 -12.49
C GLY A 77 5.41 35.86 -11.03
N SER A 78 5.87 34.79 -10.35
CA SER A 78 6.27 34.92 -8.95
C SER A 78 7.22 33.74 -8.58
N SER A 79 8.33 34.11 -7.97
CA SER A 79 9.49 33.39 -7.51
C SER A 79 9.25 32.01 -6.88
N ALA A 80 10.06 31.07 -7.33
CA ALA A 80 10.20 29.69 -6.84
C ALA A 80 10.72 29.66 -5.38
N HIS A 81 9.81 29.60 -4.42
CA HIS A 81 10.13 29.40 -3.00
C HIS A 81 9.46 28.15 -2.39
N GLY A 82 8.95 27.20 -3.23
CA GLY A 82 8.09 26.11 -2.79
C GLY A 82 8.78 24.87 -2.18
N GLY A 83 9.95 24.48 -2.67
CA GLY A 83 10.51 23.14 -2.40
C GLY A 83 11.06 22.94 -0.98
N SER A 84 11.84 23.88 -0.42
CA SER A 84 12.42 23.73 0.92
C SER A 84 11.39 23.87 2.02
N ASP A 85 10.36 24.68 1.79
CA ASP A 85 9.29 24.88 2.76
C ASP A 85 8.47 23.60 2.92
N MET A 86 8.24 22.81 1.86
CA MET A 86 7.55 21.53 1.94
C MET A 86 8.33 20.49 2.75
N TYR A 87 9.63 20.31 2.49
CA TYR A 87 10.47 19.39 3.26
C TYR A 87 10.57 19.83 4.72
N ARG A 88 10.72 21.13 4.97
CA ARG A 88 10.77 21.69 6.32
C ARG A 88 9.44 21.59 7.05
N GLU A 89 8.32 21.86 6.39
CA GLU A 89 6.98 21.69 6.95
C GLU A 89 6.67 20.23 7.24
N ALA A 90 7.02 19.31 6.32
CA ALA A 90 6.84 17.88 6.51
C ALA A 90 7.75 17.35 7.64
N GLU A 91 9.01 17.78 7.72
CA GLU A 91 9.91 17.45 8.83
C GLU A 91 9.36 17.99 10.16
N GLU A 92 8.88 19.24 10.19
CA GLU A 92 8.28 19.82 11.40
C GLU A 92 6.97 19.15 11.82
N ALA A 93 6.16 18.71 10.86
CA ALA A 93 4.93 17.95 11.12
C ALA A 93 5.22 16.56 11.72
N LEU A 94 6.33 15.94 11.31
CA LEU A 94 6.78 14.63 11.81
C LEU A 94 7.61 14.73 13.10
N LYS A 95 7.99 15.92 13.53
CA LYS A 95 8.78 16.14 14.73
C LYS A 95 7.97 15.81 15.97
N ASP A 96 8.47 14.93 16.81
CA ASP A 96 7.81 14.53 18.05
C ASP A 96 7.82 15.69 19.06
N LYS A 97 6.78 16.52 19.02
CA LYS A 97 6.57 17.66 19.93
C LYS A 97 5.82 17.25 21.22
N GLU A 98 5.18 16.06 21.22
CA GLU A 98 4.34 15.61 22.33
C GLU A 98 5.09 14.81 23.39
N THR A 99 5.98 13.90 23.02
CA THR A 99 6.75 13.08 23.98
C THR A 99 7.51 13.90 25.01
N PRO A 100 8.23 15.01 24.67
CA PRO A 100 8.93 15.81 25.69
C PRO A 100 7.97 16.46 26.69
N LYS A 101 6.79 16.93 26.23
CA LYS A 101 5.77 17.52 27.10
C LYS A 101 5.15 16.49 28.05
N LEU A 102 4.81 15.30 27.51
CA LEU A 102 4.27 14.20 28.30
C LEU A 102 5.30 13.66 29.31
N LYS A 103 6.59 13.57 28.90
CA LYS A 103 7.66 13.16 29.80
C LYS A 103 7.80 14.10 31.01
N LYS A 104 7.79 15.44 30.78
CA LYS A 104 7.82 16.42 31.88
C LYS A 104 6.62 16.26 32.81
N ARG A 105 5.40 16.17 32.25
CA ARG A 105 4.17 15.95 33.04
C ARG A 105 4.24 14.68 33.86
N LEU A 106 4.71 13.58 33.24
CA LEU A 106 4.86 12.29 33.91
C LEU A 106 5.84 12.36 35.07
N ILE A 107 7.03 12.91 34.88
CA ILE A 107 8.04 13.03 35.95
C ILE A 107 7.47 13.76 37.13
N VAL A 108 6.82 14.91 36.91
CA VAL A 108 6.22 15.69 37.99
C VAL A 108 5.09 14.92 38.67
N SER A 109 4.20 14.27 37.89
CA SER A 109 3.10 13.46 38.45
C SER A 109 3.62 12.29 39.31
N VAL A 110 4.71 11.62 38.87
CA VAL A 110 5.33 10.49 39.59
C VAL A 110 5.93 10.97 40.91
N ILE A 111 6.58 12.14 40.95
CA ILE A 111 7.15 12.67 42.18
C ILE A 111 6.04 12.87 43.25
N PHE A 112 4.96 13.55 42.87
CA PHE A 112 3.83 13.74 43.79
C PHE A 112 3.10 12.44 44.13
N LEU A 113 3.01 11.52 43.18
CA LEU A 113 2.40 10.20 43.39
C LEU A 113 3.20 9.36 44.39
N VAL A 114 4.54 9.35 44.30
CA VAL A 114 5.41 8.61 45.27
C VAL A 114 5.22 9.15 46.67
N VAL A 115 5.13 10.49 46.83
CA VAL A 115 4.85 11.10 48.13
C VAL A 115 3.45 10.70 48.60
N LEU A 116 2.45 10.75 47.76
CA LEU A 116 1.07 10.31 48.07
C LEU A 116 1.04 8.85 48.52
N MET A 117 1.70 7.94 47.79
CA MET A 117 1.78 6.51 48.13
C MET A 117 2.52 6.25 49.45
N TYR A 118 3.47 7.11 49.78
CA TYR A 118 4.15 7.03 51.10
C TYR A 118 3.15 7.25 52.24
N PHE A 119 2.27 8.26 52.14
CA PHE A 119 1.24 8.55 53.11
C PHE A 119 0.10 7.54 53.11
N SER A 120 -0.39 7.09 51.96
CA SER A 120 -1.53 6.19 51.86
C SER A 120 -1.15 4.74 52.15
N MET A 121 -0.27 4.12 51.35
CA MET A 121 0.09 2.70 51.48
C MET A 121 1.30 2.49 52.42
N GLY A 122 2.33 3.33 52.31
CA GLY A 122 3.57 3.19 53.07
C GLY A 122 3.37 3.20 54.53
N HIS A 123 2.66 4.17 55.06
CA HIS A 123 2.36 4.25 56.50
C HIS A 123 1.28 3.26 56.94
N MET A 124 0.15 3.19 56.20
CA MET A 124 -1.00 2.39 56.63
C MET A 124 -0.78 0.88 56.49
N MET A 125 -0.08 0.40 55.48
CA MET A 125 0.12 -1.04 55.25
C MET A 125 1.46 -1.56 55.79
N TRP A 126 2.52 -0.71 55.77
CA TRP A 126 3.87 -1.13 56.12
C TRP A 126 4.45 -0.41 57.34
N GLY A 127 3.66 0.51 57.98
CA GLY A 127 4.07 1.21 59.18
C GLY A 127 5.26 2.15 59.00
N TRP A 128 5.44 2.72 57.77
CA TRP A 128 6.56 3.64 57.54
C TRP A 128 6.46 4.88 58.44
N PRO A 129 7.60 5.41 58.93
CA PRO A 129 7.59 6.48 59.91
C PRO A 129 7.02 7.79 59.34
N LEU A 130 6.11 8.41 60.10
CA LEU A 130 5.62 9.77 59.82
C LEU A 130 6.01 10.69 60.96
N PRO A 131 6.06 12.01 60.73
CA PRO A 131 6.20 12.97 61.82
C PRO A 131 5.12 12.78 62.86
N LYS A 132 5.45 12.95 64.15
CA LYS A 132 4.54 12.75 65.31
C LYS A 132 3.22 13.52 65.20
N PHE A 133 3.15 14.58 64.44
CA PHE A 133 1.94 15.36 64.16
C PHE A 133 0.82 14.51 63.55
N PHE A 134 1.16 13.46 62.80
CA PHE A 134 0.21 12.56 62.13
C PHE A 134 -0.22 11.38 62.99
N ASP A 135 0.41 11.16 64.16
CA ASP A 135 0.06 10.05 65.04
C ASP A 135 -1.37 10.21 65.54
N GLY A 136 -2.27 9.33 65.16
CA GLY A 136 -3.72 9.42 65.47
C GLY A 136 -4.50 10.55 64.78
N ASN A 137 -3.84 11.38 63.95
CA ASN A 137 -4.49 12.48 63.22
C ASN A 137 -4.86 12.06 61.80
N HIS A 138 -5.90 11.23 61.68
CA HIS A 138 -6.37 10.67 60.41
C HIS A 138 -6.91 11.74 59.46
N VAL A 139 -7.49 12.84 59.97
CA VAL A 139 -7.97 13.96 59.17
C VAL A 139 -6.81 14.69 58.48
N ALA A 140 -5.71 14.94 59.20
CA ALA A 140 -4.51 15.56 58.59
C ALA A 140 -3.91 14.68 57.45
N MET A 141 -3.91 13.36 57.67
CA MET A 141 -3.47 12.42 56.63
C MET A 141 -4.37 12.48 55.40
N GLY A 142 -5.69 12.52 55.56
CA GLY A 142 -6.65 12.69 54.46
C GLY A 142 -6.49 14.02 53.72
N LEU A 143 -6.22 15.12 54.45
CA LEU A 143 -5.98 16.43 53.85
C LEU A 143 -4.70 16.48 53.00
N VAL A 144 -3.61 15.83 53.47
CA VAL A 144 -2.38 15.73 52.68
C VAL A 144 -2.63 14.93 51.40
N GLN A 145 -3.35 13.81 51.49
CA GLN A 145 -3.72 13.01 50.30
C GLN A 145 -4.57 13.81 49.32
N LEU A 146 -5.55 14.58 49.82
CA LEU A 146 -6.39 15.47 49.01
C LEU A 146 -5.54 16.51 48.27
N LEU A 147 -4.64 17.23 48.96
CA LEU A 147 -3.81 18.28 48.37
C LEU A 147 -2.89 17.71 47.29
N LEU A 148 -2.22 16.58 47.55
CA LEU A 148 -1.34 15.93 46.60
C LEU A 148 -2.11 15.45 45.35
N THR A 149 -3.31 14.91 45.56
CA THR A 149 -4.17 14.47 44.44
C THR A 149 -4.63 15.64 43.60
N VAL A 150 -5.03 16.78 44.21
CA VAL A 150 -5.39 18.00 43.49
C VAL A 150 -4.24 18.48 42.62
N VAL A 151 -2.99 18.48 43.11
CA VAL A 151 -1.83 18.85 42.31
C VAL A 151 -1.70 17.95 41.10
N ILE A 152 -1.82 16.62 41.26
CA ILE A 152 -1.76 15.67 40.14
C ILE A 152 -2.91 15.89 39.16
N MET A 153 -4.12 16.20 39.64
CA MET A 153 -5.28 16.52 38.77
C MET A 153 -5.05 17.80 37.96
N VAL A 154 -4.50 18.85 38.58
CA VAL A 154 -4.17 20.11 37.89
C VAL A 154 -3.10 19.89 36.82
N ILE A 155 -2.04 19.14 37.14
CA ILE A 155 -1.01 18.76 36.14
C ILE A 155 -1.65 18.02 34.94
N ASN A 156 -2.67 17.19 35.19
CA ASN A 156 -3.36 16.36 34.23
C ASN A 156 -4.74 16.91 33.80
N GLN A 157 -5.04 18.20 34.02
CA GLN A 157 -6.34 18.84 33.73
C GLN A 157 -6.85 18.65 32.31
N LYS A 158 -5.94 18.41 31.35
CA LYS A 158 -6.27 18.20 29.93
C LYS A 158 -7.26 17.03 29.75
N PHE A 159 -7.15 15.97 30.56
CA PHE A 159 -8.08 14.84 30.50
C PHE A 159 -9.50 15.24 30.92
N PHE A 160 -9.63 16.08 31.94
CA PHE A 160 -10.94 16.57 32.41
C PHE A 160 -11.58 17.53 31.41
N ILE A 161 -10.80 18.50 30.90
CA ILE A 161 -11.30 19.47 29.89
C ILE A 161 -11.76 18.77 28.63
N SER A 162 -10.94 17.88 28.07
CA SER A 162 -11.26 17.12 26.86
C SER A 162 -12.40 16.13 27.09
N GLY A 163 -12.37 15.41 28.21
CA GLY A 163 -13.35 14.39 28.55
C GLY A 163 -14.77 14.97 28.79
N PHE A 164 -14.90 16.02 29.59
CA PHE A 164 -16.19 16.66 29.82
C PHE A 164 -16.70 17.42 28.58
N LYS A 165 -15.82 18.10 27.83
CA LYS A 165 -16.19 18.73 26.57
C LYS A 165 -16.82 17.71 25.64
N SER A 166 -16.19 16.55 25.47
CA SER A 166 -16.69 15.47 24.60
C SER A 166 -18.00 14.87 25.11
N LEU A 167 -18.14 14.71 26.43
CA LEU A 167 -19.36 14.19 27.04
C LEU A 167 -20.56 15.11 26.80
N PHE A 168 -20.41 16.43 27.06
CA PHE A 168 -21.49 17.40 26.84
C PHE A 168 -21.88 17.59 25.38
N HIS A 169 -20.97 17.30 24.43
CA HIS A 169 -21.29 17.28 23.00
C HIS A 169 -21.86 15.92 22.54
N GLY A 170 -22.25 15.01 23.44
CA GLY A 170 -22.86 13.73 23.11
C GLY A 170 -21.93 12.74 22.41
N ALA A 171 -20.61 12.92 22.56
CA ALA A 171 -19.61 12.02 21.96
C ALA A 171 -18.52 11.65 22.98
N PRO A 172 -18.87 10.88 24.01
CA PRO A 172 -17.91 10.49 25.03
C PRO A 172 -16.72 9.75 24.39
N ASN A 173 -15.53 10.11 24.81
CA ASN A 173 -14.27 9.56 24.33
C ASN A 173 -13.47 8.89 25.47
N MET A 174 -12.24 8.48 25.19
CA MET A 174 -11.36 7.90 26.18
C MET A 174 -11.12 8.85 27.38
N ASP A 175 -10.88 10.14 27.13
CA ASP A 175 -10.63 11.11 28.17
C ASP A 175 -11.87 11.28 29.09
N THR A 176 -13.07 11.03 28.54
CA THR A 176 -14.32 10.97 29.31
C THR A 176 -14.31 9.85 30.37
N LEU A 177 -13.87 8.64 29.97
CA LEU A 177 -13.80 7.51 30.93
C LEU A 177 -12.80 7.79 32.05
N VAL A 178 -11.65 8.38 31.69
CA VAL A 178 -10.61 8.80 32.66
C VAL A 178 -11.14 9.88 33.60
N ALA A 179 -11.79 10.92 33.03
CA ALA A 179 -12.33 12.04 33.82
C ALA A 179 -13.42 11.59 34.77
N LEU A 180 -14.32 10.69 34.30
CA LEU A 180 -15.36 10.12 35.16
C LEU A 180 -14.77 9.22 36.26
N GLY A 181 -13.82 8.33 35.92
CA GLY A 181 -13.19 7.43 36.89
C GLY A 181 -12.38 8.16 37.97
N ALA A 182 -11.46 9.05 37.56
CA ALA A 182 -10.64 9.84 38.49
C ALA A 182 -11.48 10.86 39.25
N GLY A 183 -12.45 11.50 38.57
CA GLY A 183 -13.37 12.47 39.23
C GLY A 183 -14.26 11.83 40.27
N ALA A 184 -14.86 10.66 39.97
CA ALA A 184 -15.68 9.93 40.92
C ALA A 184 -14.87 9.46 42.15
N SER A 185 -13.63 8.95 41.90
CA SER A 185 -12.71 8.58 43.00
C SER A 185 -12.39 9.76 43.90
N PHE A 186 -12.09 10.91 43.29
CA PHE A 186 -11.78 12.13 44.01
C PHE A 186 -12.99 12.66 44.83
N LEU A 187 -14.15 12.82 44.19
CA LEU A 187 -15.37 13.34 44.84
C LEU A 187 -15.85 12.44 45.97
N TYR A 188 -15.80 11.12 45.79
CA TYR A 188 -16.15 10.19 46.86
C TYR A 188 -15.18 10.29 48.05
N SER A 189 -13.87 10.40 47.78
CA SER A 189 -12.86 10.55 48.86
C SER A 189 -13.02 11.87 49.61
N VAL A 190 -13.44 12.95 48.91
CA VAL A 190 -13.80 14.21 49.57
C VAL A 190 -15.00 14.02 50.48
N TYR A 191 -16.06 13.34 49.99
CA TYR A 191 -17.21 13.00 50.83
C TYR A 191 -16.80 12.16 52.05
N ALA A 192 -16.01 11.11 51.86
CA ALA A 192 -15.52 10.26 52.95
C ALA A 192 -14.67 11.05 53.98
N LEU A 193 -13.87 12.01 53.51
CA LEU A 193 -13.11 12.90 54.39
C LEU A 193 -14.01 13.80 55.23
N PHE A 194 -15.06 14.39 54.64
CA PHE A 194 -16.05 15.16 55.41
C PHE A 194 -16.82 14.28 56.42
N ALA A 195 -17.26 13.08 55.99
CA ALA A 195 -17.93 12.14 56.88
C ALA A 195 -17.02 11.66 58.03
N MET A 196 -15.74 11.48 57.76
CA MET A 196 -14.72 11.14 58.75
C MET A 196 -14.53 12.28 59.76
N THR A 197 -14.59 13.57 59.39
CA THR A 197 -14.53 14.69 60.35
C THR A 197 -15.72 14.69 61.32
N ASP A 198 -16.95 14.38 60.85
CA ASP A 198 -18.13 14.25 61.66
C ASP A 198 -18.01 13.08 62.67
N ALA A 199 -17.53 11.91 62.18
CA ALA A 199 -17.26 10.76 63.04
C ALA A 199 -16.21 11.06 64.14
N GLN A 200 -15.15 11.81 63.76
CA GLN A 200 -14.14 12.24 64.73
C GLN A 200 -14.68 13.16 65.82
N VAL A 201 -15.53 14.13 65.46
CA VAL A 201 -16.21 15.01 66.42
C VAL A 201 -17.12 14.21 67.36
N LYS A 202 -17.73 13.14 66.83
CA LYS A 202 -18.59 12.24 67.67
C LYS A 202 -17.79 11.24 68.50
N GLY A 203 -16.49 11.17 68.34
CA GLY A 203 -15.62 10.27 69.11
C GLY A 203 -15.70 8.81 68.67
N ASP A 204 -16.25 8.52 67.49
CA ASP A 204 -16.41 7.17 66.92
C ASP A 204 -15.14 6.75 66.14
N ALA A 205 -14.19 6.18 66.86
CA ALA A 205 -12.90 5.77 66.30
C ALA A 205 -13.03 4.65 65.28
N GLU A 206 -14.00 3.75 65.39
CA GLU A 206 -14.23 2.64 64.43
C GLU A 206 -14.74 3.17 63.10
N LEU A 207 -15.67 4.12 63.13
CA LEU A 207 -16.23 4.78 61.97
C LEU A 207 -15.18 5.66 61.26
N VAL A 208 -14.28 6.34 62.00
CA VAL A 208 -13.16 7.09 61.48
C VAL A 208 -12.23 6.19 60.67
N MET A 209 -11.87 5.03 61.23
CA MET A 209 -11.02 4.04 60.53
C MET A 209 -11.70 3.46 59.30
N SER A 210 -13.02 3.22 59.36
CA SER A 210 -13.79 2.75 58.22
C SER A 210 -13.73 3.72 57.04
N TYR A 211 -13.97 5.02 57.26
CA TYR A 211 -13.86 6.04 56.19
C TYR A 211 -12.45 6.22 55.71
N MET A 212 -11.44 6.07 56.55
CA MET A 212 -10.04 6.15 56.15
C MET A 212 -9.66 5.05 55.15
N HIS A 213 -10.19 3.83 55.34
CA HIS A 213 -10.02 2.73 54.40
C HIS A 213 -10.81 2.88 53.09
N GLU A 214 -11.79 3.79 53.04
CA GLU A 214 -12.59 4.09 51.86
C GLU A 214 -12.04 5.27 51.03
N PHE A 215 -10.84 5.79 51.31
CA PHE A 215 -10.22 6.79 50.45
C PHE A 215 -9.72 6.19 49.14
N TYR A 216 -10.06 6.86 48.03
CA TYR A 216 -9.61 6.56 46.66
C TYR A 216 -8.80 7.71 46.08
N PHE A 217 -8.20 8.62 46.92
CA PHE A 217 -7.30 9.69 46.43
C PHE A 217 -6.13 9.14 45.65
N GLU A 218 -5.50 8.07 46.15
CA GLU A 218 -4.41 7.38 45.50
C GLU A 218 -4.84 6.76 44.17
N SER A 219 -6.07 6.20 44.11
CA SER A 219 -6.61 5.61 42.89
C SER A 219 -6.81 6.68 41.81
N ALA A 220 -7.37 7.86 42.17
CA ALA A 220 -7.51 8.98 41.26
C ALA A 220 -6.16 9.44 40.68
N ALA A 221 -5.16 9.62 41.57
CA ALA A 221 -3.81 10.03 41.21
C ALA A 221 -3.08 8.99 40.34
N MET A 222 -3.20 7.70 40.70
CA MET A 222 -2.59 6.58 40.01
C MET A 222 -3.18 6.40 38.59
N ILE A 223 -4.52 6.47 38.45
CA ILE A 223 -5.21 6.42 37.16
C ILE A 223 -4.63 7.47 36.21
N LEU A 224 -4.57 8.74 36.65
CA LEU A 224 -4.07 9.85 35.83
C LEU A 224 -2.59 9.66 35.45
N THR A 225 -1.76 9.20 36.40
CA THR A 225 -0.33 8.99 36.19
C THR A 225 -0.08 7.83 35.26
N LEU A 226 -0.72 6.66 35.46
CA LEU A 226 -0.55 5.48 34.60
C LEU A 226 -1.07 5.72 33.17
N ILE A 227 -2.17 6.46 33.02
CA ILE A 227 -2.66 6.86 31.70
C ILE A 227 -1.67 7.80 31.02
N THR A 228 -1.01 8.69 31.77
CA THR A 228 0.05 9.56 31.22
C THR A 228 1.27 8.74 30.80
N VAL A 229 1.63 7.65 31.52
CA VAL A 229 2.65 6.66 31.07
C VAL A 229 2.23 6.04 29.73
N GLY A 230 0.99 5.53 29.65
CA GLY A 230 0.45 4.96 28.42
C GLY A 230 0.51 5.92 27.25
N LYS A 231 0.09 7.18 27.43
CA LYS A 231 0.15 8.25 26.43
C LYS A 231 1.57 8.61 26.02
N MET A 232 2.51 8.64 26.96
CA MET A 232 3.93 8.89 26.65
C MET A 232 4.53 7.75 25.80
N LEU A 233 4.26 6.50 26.17
CA LEU A 233 4.70 5.33 25.40
C LEU A 233 4.08 5.32 24.01
N GLU A 234 2.79 5.67 23.90
CA GLU A 234 2.09 5.85 22.63
C GLU A 234 2.77 6.91 21.76
N ALA A 235 3.03 8.13 22.28
CA ALA A 235 3.66 9.22 21.56
C ALA A 235 5.08 8.84 21.11
N HIS A 236 5.89 8.25 21.99
CA HIS A 236 7.23 7.79 21.67
C HIS A 236 7.23 6.73 20.55
N SER A 237 6.29 5.81 20.59
CA SER A 237 6.17 4.74 19.61
C SER A 237 5.68 5.25 18.27
N LYS A 238 4.74 6.21 18.26
CA LYS A 238 4.34 6.95 17.04
C LYS A 238 5.55 7.65 16.41
N GLY A 239 6.42 8.27 17.21
CA GLY A 239 7.67 8.88 16.73
C GLY A 239 8.57 7.89 16.01
N LYS A 240 8.72 6.65 16.53
CA LYS A 240 9.53 5.59 15.90
C LYS A 240 8.92 5.05 14.60
N THR A 241 7.60 5.03 14.47
CA THR A 241 6.96 4.55 13.23
C THR A 241 7.15 5.52 12.06
N THR A 242 7.41 6.81 12.33
CA THR A 242 7.73 7.82 11.30
C THR A 242 9.21 7.88 10.93
N ASP A 243 10.09 7.11 11.58
CA ASP A 243 11.54 7.19 11.37
C ASP A 243 11.95 6.76 9.95
N ALA A 244 11.22 5.85 9.30
CA ALA A 244 11.48 5.48 7.91
C ALA A 244 11.30 6.69 6.97
N LEU A 245 10.20 7.42 7.12
CA LEU A 245 9.93 8.62 6.33
C LEU A 245 10.96 9.73 6.61
N LYS A 246 11.30 9.95 7.89
CA LYS A 246 12.36 10.91 8.28
C LYS A 246 13.72 10.53 7.69
N SER A 247 14.02 9.25 7.58
CA SER A 247 15.27 8.78 6.98
C SER A 247 15.33 9.11 5.50
N LEU A 248 14.25 8.93 4.75
CA LEU A 248 14.16 9.31 3.34
C LEU A 248 14.31 10.84 3.16
N MET A 249 13.63 11.65 3.99
CA MET A 249 13.73 13.11 3.93
C MET A 249 15.14 13.63 4.22
N LYS A 250 15.91 12.96 5.07
CA LYS A 250 17.30 13.35 5.39
C LYS A 250 18.28 13.12 4.23
N LEU A 251 17.90 12.35 3.23
CA LEU A 251 18.73 12.09 2.05
C LEU A 251 18.70 13.25 1.05
N ALA A 252 17.66 14.11 1.11
CA ALA A 252 17.55 15.28 0.25
C ALA A 252 18.73 16.24 0.47
N PRO A 253 19.54 16.54 -0.56
CA PRO A 253 20.59 17.54 -0.49
C PRO A 253 19.99 18.92 -0.26
N LYS A 254 20.77 19.82 0.34
CA LYS A 254 20.33 21.20 0.58
C LYS A 254 20.87 22.18 -0.44
N THR A 255 21.97 21.84 -1.09
CA THR A 255 22.64 22.65 -2.09
C THR A 255 22.96 21.83 -3.31
N ALA A 256 23.16 22.48 -4.44
CA ALA A 256 23.61 21.90 -5.71
C ALA A 256 24.76 22.74 -6.28
N VAL A 257 25.70 22.11 -6.97
CA VAL A 257 26.73 22.81 -7.75
C VAL A 257 26.26 22.91 -9.18
N VAL A 258 25.93 24.11 -9.65
CA VAL A 258 25.38 24.38 -10.99
C VAL A 258 26.41 25.14 -11.81
N LEU A 259 26.45 24.87 -13.13
CA LEU A 259 27.26 25.65 -14.06
C LEU A 259 26.50 26.91 -14.49
N ASN A 260 27.13 28.10 -14.31
CA ASN A 260 26.59 29.35 -14.80
C ASN A 260 26.82 29.50 -16.33
N ASP A 261 26.30 30.58 -16.95
CA ASP A 261 26.45 30.87 -18.39
C ASP A 261 27.92 30.98 -18.83
N LYS A 262 28.87 31.14 -17.88
CA LYS A 262 30.31 31.19 -18.14
C LYS A 262 31.01 29.87 -17.92
N ASN A 263 30.25 28.74 -17.70
CA ASN A 263 30.78 27.43 -17.33
C ASN A 263 31.58 27.40 -16.01
N GLU A 264 31.32 28.34 -15.08
CA GLU A 264 31.91 28.36 -13.73
C GLU A 264 30.97 27.59 -12.77
N GLU A 265 31.53 26.78 -11.89
CA GLU A 265 30.78 26.07 -10.85
C GLU A 265 30.37 27.04 -9.74
N VAL A 266 29.06 27.09 -9.47
CA VAL A 266 28.47 27.91 -8.41
C VAL A 266 27.61 27.02 -7.51
N GLU A 267 27.87 27.05 -6.21
CA GLU A 267 27.02 26.38 -5.24
C GLU A 267 25.78 27.25 -4.98
N VAL A 268 24.60 26.68 -5.26
CA VAL A 268 23.30 27.32 -5.07
C VAL A 268 22.41 26.50 -4.14
N PRO A 269 21.47 27.13 -3.41
CA PRO A 269 20.39 26.38 -2.75
C PRO A 269 19.63 25.54 -3.75
N ILE A 270 19.15 24.35 -3.32
CA ILE A 270 18.46 23.41 -4.23
C ILE A 270 17.17 24.01 -4.84
N GLU A 271 16.58 24.98 -4.17
CA GLU A 271 15.38 25.70 -4.61
C GLU A 271 15.63 26.61 -5.83
N GLU A 272 16.87 26.99 -6.06
CA GLU A 272 17.26 27.86 -7.19
C GLU A 272 17.58 27.08 -8.46
N VAL A 273 17.65 25.72 -8.37
CA VAL A 273 17.92 24.88 -9.52
C VAL A 273 16.66 24.78 -10.39
N GLY A 274 16.78 25.19 -11.66
CA GLY A 274 15.72 25.14 -12.68
C GLY A 274 15.81 23.90 -13.57
N ILE A 275 14.69 23.57 -14.22
CA ILE A 275 14.69 22.54 -15.28
C ILE A 275 15.59 23.01 -16.43
N GLY A 276 16.52 22.14 -16.84
CA GLY A 276 17.48 22.42 -17.91
C GLY A 276 18.84 22.90 -17.43
N ASP A 277 18.99 23.28 -16.15
CA ASP A 277 20.28 23.64 -15.57
C ASP A 277 21.24 22.47 -15.60
N ILE A 278 22.53 22.78 -15.78
CA ILE A 278 23.58 21.76 -15.76
C ILE A 278 24.19 21.77 -14.36
N PHE A 279 24.12 20.64 -13.69
CA PHE A 279 24.72 20.46 -12.38
C PHE A 279 25.83 19.41 -12.39
N VAL A 280 26.74 19.55 -11.46
CA VAL A 280 27.94 18.72 -11.32
C VAL A 280 27.87 17.88 -10.06
N VAL A 281 28.27 16.61 -10.16
CA VAL A 281 28.33 15.72 -8.99
C VAL A 281 29.68 15.00 -8.95
N ARG A 282 30.40 15.18 -7.86
CA ARG A 282 31.71 14.57 -7.63
C ARG A 282 31.56 13.22 -6.91
N PRO A 283 32.59 12.37 -6.95
CA PRO A 283 32.61 11.12 -6.18
C PRO A 283 32.33 11.38 -4.68
N GLY A 284 31.40 10.62 -4.10
CA GLY A 284 30.96 10.75 -2.71
C GLY A 284 29.83 11.75 -2.47
N GLU A 285 29.46 12.56 -3.46
CA GLU A 285 28.36 13.52 -3.34
C GLU A 285 26.99 12.88 -3.68
N ASN A 286 25.95 13.44 -3.09
CA ASN A 286 24.59 13.06 -3.44
C ASN A 286 24.10 13.87 -4.65
N ILE A 287 23.36 13.24 -5.54
CA ILE A 287 22.72 13.84 -6.69
C ILE A 287 21.62 14.79 -6.21
N PRO A 288 21.65 16.09 -6.58
CA PRO A 288 20.74 17.08 -6.01
C PRO A 288 19.32 17.02 -6.53
N VAL A 289 19.14 16.82 -7.84
CA VAL A 289 17.84 16.78 -8.54
C VAL A 289 17.86 15.67 -9.58
N ASP A 290 16.68 15.27 -10.09
CA ASP A 290 16.63 14.29 -11.16
C ASP A 290 17.18 14.87 -12.46
N GLY A 291 17.98 14.10 -13.18
CA GLY A 291 18.64 14.56 -14.41
C GLY A 291 19.03 13.44 -15.36
N ILE A 292 19.67 13.86 -16.44
CA ILE A 292 20.30 12.96 -17.44
C ILE A 292 21.77 13.31 -17.50
N ILE A 293 22.64 12.31 -17.49
CA ILE A 293 24.09 12.49 -17.64
C ILE A 293 24.38 12.99 -19.05
N ILE A 294 25.06 14.13 -19.16
CA ILE A 294 25.48 14.72 -20.43
C ILE A 294 26.99 14.59 -20.69
N GLU A 295 27.77 14.29 -19.64
CA GLU A 295 29.20 14.09 -19.72
C GLU A 295 29.68 13.23 -18.54
N GLY A 296 30.50 12.23 -18.80
CA GLY A 296 31.10 11.36 -17.78
C GLY A 296 30.37 10.04 -17.62
N ASN A 297 30.97 9.18 -16.79
CA ASN A 297 30.41 7.89 -16.38
C ASN A 297 30.73 7.65 -14.91
N SER A 298 29.83 6.93 -14.21
CA SER A 298 30.00 6.63 -12.79
C SER A 298 29.19 5.41 -12.36
N ALA A 299 29.62 4.79 -11.25
CA ALA A 299 28.79 3.90 -10.47
C ALA A 299 27.96 4.71 -9.47
N VAL A 300 26.65 4.67 -9.59
CA VAL A 300 25.70 5.42 -8.72
C VAL A 300 25.04 4.46 -7.74
N ASN A 301 25.12 4.75 -6.46
CA ASN A 301 24.44 3.98 -5.41
C ASN A 301 22.99 4.49 -5.27
N GLU A 302 22.05 3.69 -5.76
CA GLU A 302 20.63 3.97 -5.72
C GLU A 302 19.92 3.27 -4.53
N ALA A 303 20.67 2.66 -3.59
CA ALA A 303 20.13 1.88 -2.47
C ALA A 303 19.09 2.63 -1.62
N ALA A 304 19.21 3.94 -1.54
CA ALA A 304 18.30 4.81 -0.79
C ALA A 304 16.88 4.83 -1.36
N LEU A 305 16.73 4.72 -2.68
CA LEU A 305 15.46 4.74 -3.41
C LEU A 305 14.98 3.34 -3.79
N THR A 306 15.91 2.51 -4.28
CA THR A 306 15.59 1.18 -4.78
C THR A 306 15.77 0.06 -3.74
N GLY A 307 16.62 0.28 -2.74
CA GLY A 307 17.02 -0.73 -1.76
C GLY A 307 18.03 -1.76 -2.32
N GLU A 308 18.65 -1.50 -3.48
CA GLU A 308 19.70 -2.34 -4.03
C GLU A 308 21.07 -1.90 -3.50
N SER A 309 21.84 -2.86 -2.96
CA SER A 309 23.16 -2.56 -2.40
C SER A 309 24.27 -2.46 -3.45
N ILE A 310 24.02 -2.96 -4.66
CA ILE A 310 25.01 -2.92 -5.75
C ILE A 310 24.81 -1.62 -6.51
N PRO A 311 25.86 -0.78 -6.64
CA PRO A 311 25.78 0.43 -7.44
C PRO A 311 25.47 0.13 -8.91
N ALA A 312 24.68 0.97 -9.54
CA ALA A 312 24.37 0.89 -10.95
C ALA A 312 25.40 1.69 -11.78
N ASP A 313 25.99 1.06 -12.78
CA ASP A 313 26.84 1.77 -13.72
C ASP A 313 25.99 2.68 -14.62
N LYS A 314 26.33 3.95 -14.69
CA LYS A 314 25.65 5.01 -15.45
C LYS A 314 26.62 5.68 -16.40
N ALA A 315 26.17 5.91 -17.61
CA ALA A 315 26.92 6.55 -18.68
C ALA A 315 26.15 7.76 -19.25
N GLU A 316 26.73 8.43 -20.22
CA GLU A 316 26.10 9.53 -20.95
C GLU A 316 24.77 9.09 -21.57
N GLY A 317 23.71 9.86 -21.35
CA GLY A 317 22.32 9.56 -21.73
C GLY A 317 21.48 8.86 -20.66
N ASP A 318 22.10 8.33 -19.60
CA ASP A 318 21.38 7.65 -18.53
C ASP A 318 20.73 8.63 -17.54
N LYS A 319 19.60 8.20 -16.99
CA LYS A 319 18.88 8.97 -15.96
C LYS A 319 19.51 8.75 -14.59
N VAL A 320 19.55 9.82 -13.80
CA VAL A 320 19.96 9.85 -12.41
C VAL A 320 18.86 10.47 -11.55
N SER A 321 18.70 9.97 -10.33
CA SER A 321 17.65 10.42 -9.42
C SER A 321 18.20 11.16 -8.22
N ALA A 322 17.47 12.15 -7.74
CA ALA A 322 17.79 12.92 -6.54
C ALA A 322 18.02 12.00 -5.33
N ALA A 323 18.96 12.41 -4.44
CA ALA A 323 19.35 11.69 -3.21
C ALA A 323 20.05 10.34 -3.42
N THR A 324 20.39 9.94 -4.63
CA THR A 324 21.32 8.84 -4.90
C THR A 324 22.76 9.33 -4.79
N THR A 325 23.72 8.46 -4.51
CA THR A 325 25.11 8.84 -4.23
C THR A 325 26.02 8.46 -5.39
N ASN A 326 26.73 9.43 -5.93
CA ASN A 326 27.78 9.19 -6.92
C ASN A 326 29.01 8.55 -6.24
N GLN A 327 29.43 7.33 -6.65
CA GLN A 327 30.52 6.62 -5.98
C GLN A 327 31.90 6.78 -6.64
N SER A 328 31.93 6.96 -7.96
CA SER A 328 33.20 6.95 -8.70
C SER A 328 33.31 8.19 -9.59
N GLY A 329 33.27 8.23 -10.79
CA GLY A 329 33.58 9.32 -11.76
C GLY A 329 32.96 10.70 -11.43
N TYR A 330 33.49 11.70 -12.10
CA TYR A 330 32.90 13.04 -12.17
C TYR A 330 31.83 13.04 -13.26
N ILE A 331 30.62 13.47 -12.96
CA ILE A 331 29.51 13.53 -13.91
C ILE A 331 28.90 14.91 -13.99
N LYS A 332 28.57 15.35 -15.21
CA LYS A 332 27.72 16.50 -15.47
C LYS A 332 26.34 16.03 -15.89
N CYS A 333 25.31 16.58 -15.27
CA CYS A 333 23.94 16.17 -15.52
C CYS A 333 23.10 17.39 -15.87
N LYS A 334 22.11 17.20 -16.77
CA LYS A 334 21.10 18.21 -17.05
C LYS A 334 19.85 17.92 -16.24
N ALA A 335 19.36 18.90 -15.47
CA ALA A 335 18.18 18.77 -14.64
C ALA A 335 16.91 18.54 -15.47
N THR A 336 16.16 17.51 -15.15
CA THR A 336 14.90 17.14 -15.84
C THR A 336 13.69 17.33 -14.95
N ARG A 337 13.82 17.12 -13.63
CA ARG A 337 12.78 17.35 -12.63
C ARG A 337 13.40 18.01 -11.40
N VAL A 338 12.72 19.01 -10.85
CA VAL A 338 13.21 19.81 -9.72
C VAL A 338 12.10 19.98 -8.66
N GLY A 339 12.49 20.31 -7.44
CA GLY A 339 11.54 20.60 -6.37
C GLY A 339 10.58 19.45 -6.05
N GLU A 340 9.28 19.72 -6.11
CA GLU A 340 8.21 18.77 -5.78
C GLU A 340 8.07 17.64 -6.82
N ASP A 341 8.57 17.85 -8.03
CA ASP A 341 8.47 16.88 -9.14
C ASP A 341 9.60 15.85 -9.13
N THR A 342 10.60 15.97 -8.25
CA THR A 342 11.68 14.99 -8.13
C THR A 342 11.15 13.64 -7.67
N THR A 343 11.78 12.55 -8.13
CA THR A 343 11.44 11.17 -7.76
C THR A 343 11.40 10.99 -6.23
N LEU A 344 12.37 11.56 -5.51
CA LEU A 344 12.38 11.51 -4.04
C LEU A 344 11.16 12.23 -3.43
N ALA A 345 10.81 13.43 -3.93
CA ALA A 345 9.66 14.19 -3.45
C ALA A 345 8.35 13.43 -3.67
N GLN A 346 8.17 12.81 -4.83
CA GLN A 346 7.02 11.98 -5.15
C GLN A 346 6.92 10.74 -4.23
N ILE A 347 8.04 10.06 -3.93
CA ILE A 347 8.08 8.95 -2.97
C ILE A 347 7.64 9.41 -1.58
N ILE A 348 8.20 10.53 -1.09
CA ILE A 348 7.84 11.09 0.22
C ILE A 348 6.35 11.45 0.26
N GLN A 349 5.83 12.05 -0.81
CA GLN A 349 4.42 12.40 -0.92
C GLN A 349 3.52 11.16 -0.89
N MET A 350 3.83 10.12 -1.69
CA MET A 350 3.07 8.87 -1.69
C MET A 350 3.04 8.20 -0.32
N VAL A 351 4.17 8.13 0.39
CA VAL A 351 4.22 7.54 1.75
C VAL A 351 3.44 8.40 2.74
N SER A 352 3.48 9.72 2.61
CA SER A 352 2.71 10.66 3.44
C SER A 352 1.21 10.51 3.21
N ASP A 353 0.78 10.42 1.95
CA ASP A 353 -0.62 10.25 1.58
C ASP A 353 -1.17 8.90 2.05
N ALA A 354 -0.38 7.84 1.91
CA ALA A 354 -0.73 6.54 2.46
C ALA A 354 -0.93 6.58 3.99
N ALA A 355 -0.11 7.36 4.71
CA ALA A 355 -0.25 7.54 6.16
C ALA A 355 -1.47 8.39 6.54
N ALA A 356 -1.93 9.28 5.66
CA ALA A 356 -3.10 10.13 5.86
C ALA A 356 -4.43 9.42 5.57
N THR A 357 -4.41 8.35 4.76
CA THR A 357 -5.61 7.60 4.39
C THR A 357 -5.95 6.50 5.41
N LYS A 358 -7.20 6.04 5.42
CA LYS A 358 -7.65 4.96 6.29
C LYS A 358 -8.00 3.70 5.49
N ALA A 359 -7.43 2.59 5.93
CA ALA A 359 -7.83 1.28 5.45
C ALA A 359 -9.27 0.92 5.84
N PRO A 360 -10.01 0.11 5.07
CA PRO A 360 -11.36 -0.35 5.41
C PRO A 360 -11.48 -0.98 6.80
N ILE A 361 -10.49 -1.77 7.21
CA ILE A 361 -10.46 -2.39 8.55
C ILE A 361 -10.36 -1.33 9.68
N ALA A 362 -9.67 -0.20 9.44
CA ALA A 362 -9.60 0.89 10.40
C ALA A 362 -10.96 1.58 10.58
N LYS A 363 -11.73 1.77 9.50
CA LYS A 363 -13.08 2.33 9.57
C LYS A 363 -14.02 1.47 10.41
N ILE A 364 -13.91 0.13 10.30
CA ILE A 364 -14.67 -0.81 11.14
C ILE A 364 -14.27 -0.69 12.61
N ALA A 365 -12.97 -0.63 12.91
CA ALA A 365 -12.47 -0.47 14.28
C ALA A 365 -12.93 0.85 14.91
N ASP A 366 -12.93 1.95 14.14
CA ASP A 366 -13.43 3.26 14.59
C ASP A 366 -14.93 3.23 14.90
N LYS A 367 -15.74 2.57 14.06
CA LYS A 367 -17.18 2.41 14.29
C LYS A 367 -17.45 1.61 15.58
N VAL A 368 -16.71 0.53 15.80
CA VAL A 368 -16.80 -0.26 17.05
C VAL A 368 -16.41 0.59 18.25
N SER A 369 -15.33 1.36 18.18
CA SER A 369 -14.91 2.29 19.25
C SER A 369 -15.98 3.32 19.62
N GLY A 370 -16.71 3.84 18.64
CA GLY A 370 -17.79 4.81 18.84
C GLY A 370 -18.97 4.26 19.64
N ILE A 371 -19.25 2.95 19.53
CA ILE A 371 -20.32 2.26 20.29
C ILE A 371 -19.78 1.79 21.65
N PHE A 372 -18.53 1.42 21.72
CA PHE A 372 -17.90 0.80 22.89
C PHE A 372 -17.90 1.72 24.12
N VAL A 373 -17.54 3.00 23.96
CA VAL A 373 -17.45 3.94 25.10
C VAL A 373 -18.81 4.19 25.76
N PRO A 374 -19.90 4.49 25.03
CA PRO A 374 -21.24 4.55 25.65
C PRO A 374 -21.67 3.24 26.32
N ALA A 375 -21.40 2.09 25.72
CA ALA A 375 -21.73 0.79 26.30
C ALA A 375 -21.00 0.56 27.62
N VAL A 376 -19.72 0.91 27.73
CA VAL A 376 -18.91 0.80 28.96
C VAL A 376 -19.46 1.70 30.08
N ILE A 377 -19.83 2.94 29.74
CA ILE A 377 -20.46 3.85 30.72
C ILE A 377 -21.74 3.21 31.26
N THR A 378 -22.58 2.65 30.41
CA THR A 378 -23.80 1.96 30.80
C THR A 378 -23.49 0.75 31.68
N ILE A 379 -22.52 -0.08 31.34
CA ILE A 379 -22.10 -1.23 32.15
C ILE A 379 -21.60 -0.78 33.51
N ALA A 380 -20.82 0.31 33.59
CA ALA A 380 -20.33 0.85 34.86
C ALA A 380 -21.49 1.32 35.77
N VAL A 381 -22.46 2.05 35.21
CA VAL A 381 -23.65 2.51 35.95
C VAL A 381 -24.47 1.32 36.43
N VAL A 382 -24.75 0.33 35.56
CA VAL A 382 -25.45 -0.90 35.92
C VAL A 382 -24.71 -1.64 37.05
N THR A 383 -23.38 -1.75 36.94
CA THR A 383 -22.54 -2.39 37.97
C THR A 383 -22.71 -1.71 39.32
N ILE A 384 -22.68 -0.38 39.36
CA ILE A 384 -22.89 0.39 40.61
C ILE A 384 -24.29 0.09 41.20
N ILE A 385 -25.33 0.17 40.36
CA ILE A 385 -26.72 -0.07 40.79
C ILE A 385 -26.88 -1.49 41.35
N VAL A 386 -26.35 -2.49 40.63
CA VAL A 386 -26.45 -3.91 41.07
C VAL A 386 -25.79 -4.12 42.44
N TRP A 387 -24.58 -3.59 42.66
CA TRP A 387 -23.89 -3.76 43.93
C TRP A 387 -24.59 -3.02 45.09
N LEU A 388 -25.22 -1.86 44.84
CA LEU A 388 -26.04 -1.17 45.81
C LEU A 388 -27.31 -1.98 46.15
N LEU A 389 -27.98 -2.59 45.18
CA LEU A 389 -29.14 -3.46 45.37
C LEU A 389 -28.79 -4.75 46.14
N VAL A 390 -27.57 -5.25 45.98
CA VAL A 390 -27.05 -6.41 46.77
C VAL A 390 -26.67 -6.02 48.20
N GLY A 391 -26.80 -4.72 48.60
CA GLY A 391 -26.56 -4.25 49.95
C GLY A 391 -25.09 -3.93 50.27
N GLN A 392 -24.23 -3.75 49.26
CA GLN A 392 -22.85 -3.29 49.49
C GLN A 392 -22.78 -1.78 49.74
N THR A 393 -21.65 -1.32 50.31
CA THR A 393 -21.44 0.12 50.60
C THR A 393 -21.32 0.91 49.27
N ILE A 394 -21.62 2.21 49.33
CA ILE A 394 -21.47 3.14 48.17
C ILE A 394 -20.02 3.13 47.71
N GLY A 395 -19.03 3.12 48.61
CA GLY A 395 -17.62 3.05 48.28
C GLY A 395 -17.26 1.80 47.49
N PHE A 396 -17.76 0.64 47.92
CA PHE A 396 -17.53 -0.62 47.21
C PHE A 396 -18.14 -0.61 45.80
N ALA A 397 -19.41 -0.19 45.69
CA ALA A 397 -20.11 -0.13 44.40
C ALA A 397 -19.42 0.82 43.40
N LEU A 398 -19.03 2.01 43.86
CA LEU A 398 -18.28 2.99 43.08
C LEU A 398 -16.94 2.44 42.64
N ALA A 399 -16.18 1.77 43.52
CA ALA A 399 -14.90 1.17 43.16
C ALA A 399 -15.03 0.14 42.02
N ARG A 400 -16.11 -0.65 41.96
CA ARG A 400 -16.41 -1.59 40.87
C ARG A 400 -16.72 -0.84 39.57
N GLY A 401 -17.62 0.16 39.63
CA GLY A 401 -17.94 0.98 38.44
C GLY A 401 -16.73 1.73 37.91
N ILE A 402 -15.91 2.31 38.78
CA ILE A 402 -14.66 2.98 38.39
C ILE A 402 -13.68 1.99 37.74
N SER A 403 -13.54 0.79 38.32
CA SER A 403 -12.69 -0.27 37.74
C SER A 403 -13.14 -0.63 36.34
N VAL A 404 -14.46 -0.72 36.09
CA VAL A 404 -15.03 -0.96 34.72
C VAL A 404 -14.68 0.19 33.79
N LEU A 405 -14.87 1.45 34.20
CA LEU A 405 -14.54 2.61 33.36
C LEU A 405 -13.05 2.63 32.95
N VAL A 406 -12.17 2.36 33.91
CA VAL A 406 -10.72 2.48 33.72
C VAL A 406 -10.16 1.35 32.84
N ILE A 407 -10.54 0.08 33.09
CA ILE A 407 -10.01 -1.06 32.34
C ILE A 407 -10.48 -1.07 30.89
N SER A 408 -11.65 -0.50 30.64
CA SER A 408 -12.32 -0.54 29.33
C SER A 408 -11.85 0.53 28.36
N CYS A 409 -10.71 1.16 28.56
CA CYS A 409 -10.20 2.16 27.61
C CYS A 409 -9.84 1.51 26.27
N PRO A 410 -10.41 1.94 25.11
CA PRO A 410 -10.10 1.40 23.80
C PRO A 410 -8.83 2.00 23.20
N CYS A 411 -7.82 2.35 23.99
CA CYS A 411 -6.59 3.02 23.55
C CYS A 411 -5.83 2.20 22.52
N ALA A 412 -5.64 0.91 22.79
CA ALA A 412 -4.95 -0.03 21.94
C ALA A 412 -5.67 -0.25 20.60
N LEU A 413 -7.01 -0.21 20.60
CA LEU A 413 -7.84 -0.39 19.39
C LEU A 413 -7.62 0.73 18.36
N GLY A 414 -7.52 1.99 18.83
CA GLY A 414 -7.28 3.14 17.96
C GLY A 414 -5.89 3.15 17.31
N LEU A 415 -4.92 2.42 17.88
CA LEU A 415 -3.54 2.34 17.37
C LEU A 415 -3.26 1.06 16.57
N ALA A 416 -4.06 0.03 16.77
CA ALA A 416 -3.83 -1.31 16.22
C ALA A 416 -3.61 -1.31 14.70
N THR A 417 -4.41 -0.55 13.97
CA THR A 417 -4.35 -0.48 12.51
C THR A 417 -3.36 0.57 11.99
N PRO A 418 -3.41 1.85 12.42
CA PRO A 418 -2.56 2.89 11.83
C PRO A 418 -1.07 2.63 12.02
N VAL A 419 -0.67 2.13 13.20
CA VAL A 419 0.75 1.84 13.47
C VAL A 419 1.28 0.71 12.60
N ALA A 420 0.53 -0.38 12.44
CA ALA A 420 0.93 -1.49 11.59
C ALA A 420 1.02 -1.09 10.11
N ILE A 421 0.06 -0.29 9.61
CA ILE A 421 0.09 0.24 8.24
C ILE A 421 1.31 1.13 8.02
N MET A 422 1.60 2.04 8.95
CA MET A 422 2.76 2.94 8.80
C MET A 422 4.08 2.19 8.82
N VAL A 423 4.24 1.18 9.69
CA VAL A 423 5.43 0.32 9.69
C VAL A 423 5.52 -0.49 8.40
N GLY A 424 4.38 -1.04 7.93
CA GLY A 424 4.30 -1.78 6.66
C GLY A 424 4.69 -0.91 5.46
N ASN A 425 4.12 0.29 5.33
CA ASN A 425 4.46 1.23 4.27
C ASN A 425 5.92 1.67 4.34
N GLY A 426 6.43 1.97 5.55
CA GLY A 426 7.83 2.34 5.74
C GLY A 426 8.80 1.22 5.36
N MET A 427 8.42 -0.04 5.61
CA MET A 427 9.21 -1.20 5.17
C MET A 427 9.13 -1.39 3.66
N GLY A 428 7.94 -1.23 3.06
CA GLY A 428 7.75 -1.25 1.61
C GLY A 428 8.64 -0.22 0.92
N ALA A 429 8.57 1.04 1.36
CA ALA A 429 9.34 2.14 0.80
C ALA A 429 10.85 1.89 0.81
N ARG A 430 11.39 1.31 1.88
CA ARG A 430 12.82 0.91 1.97
C ARG A 430 13.24 -0.13 0.93
N HIS A 431 12.29 -0.89 0.40
CA HIS A 431 12.52 -1.92 -0.62
C HIS A 431 12.07 -1.49 -2.01
N GLY A 432 11.69 -0.22 -2.19
CA GLY A 432 11.17 0.30 -3.44
C GLY A 432 9.74 -0.14 -3.77
N ILE A 433 8.95 -0.55 -2.76
CA ILE A 433 7.54 -0.93 -2.89
C ILE A 433 6.69 0.16 -2.25
N LEU A 434 5.98 0.95 -3.04
CA LEU A 434 5.21 2.11 -2.60
C LEU A 434 3.71 1.84 -2.71
N PHE A 435 2.99 1.94 -1.60
CA PHE A 435 1.53 1.86 -1.58
C PHE A 435 0.97 3.29 -1.51
N LYS A 436 0.12 3.68 -2.44
CA LYS A 436 -0.46 5.04 -2.49
C LYS A 436 -1.43 5.32 -1.34
N THR A 437 -2.11 4.29 -0.86
CA THR A 437 -3.10 4.43 0.22
C THR A 437 -3.01 3.27 1.21
N ALA A 438 -3.52 3.49 2.42
CA ALA A 438 -3.70 2.41 3.40
C ALA A 438 -4.66 1.31 2.89
N SER A 439 -5.62 1.68 2.04
CA SER A 439 -6.53 0.74 1.38
C SER A 439 -5.80 -0.14 0.38
N SER A 440 -4.90 0.43 -0.43
CA SER A 440 -4.08 -0.31 -1.39
C SER A 440 -3.23 -1.37 -0.68
N LEU A 441 -2.61 -1.02 0.46
CA LEU A 441 -1.88 -1.98 1.29
C LEU A 441 -2.79 -3.10 1.82
N GLU A 442 -4.04 -2.79 2.22
CA GLU A 442 -4.97 -3.82 2.71
C GLU A 442 -5.45 -4.74 1.59
N ILE A 443 -5.82 -4.18 0.43
CA ILE A 443 -6.46 -4.92 -0.67
C ILE A 443 -5.45 -5.82 -1.37
N ALA A 444 -4.21 -5.38 -1.58
CA ALA A 444 -3.16 -6.15 -2.23
C ALA A 444 -2.95 -7.55 -1.60
N GLY A 445 -3.03 -7.65 -0.27
CA GLY A 445 -2.90 -8.93 0.44
C GLY A 445 -4.06 -9.91 0.23
N ARG A 446 -5.19 -9.41 -0.28
CA ARG A 446 -6.42 -10.21 -0.54
C ARG A 446 -6.50 -10.69 -1.99
N THR A 447 -5.50 -10.38 -2.81
CA THR A 447 -5.42 -10.80 -4.22
C THR A 447 -5.53 -12.32 -4.35
N GLN A 448 -6.43 -12.77 -5.24
CA GLN A 448 -6.69 -14.17 -5.55
C GLN A 448 -6.30 -14.50 -6.99
N ILE A 449 -6.41 -13.53 -7.89
CA ILE A 449 -6.07 -13.64 -9.31
C ILE A 449 -5.10 -12.50 -9.61
N ILE A 450 -4.04 -12.77 -10.34
CA ILE A 450 -3.12 -11.75 -10.82
C ILE A 450 -3.04 -11.79 -12.34
N ALA A 451 -3.33 -10.66 -12.97
CA ALA A 451 -3.19 -10.46 -14.40
C ALA A 451 -1.87 -9.72 -14.65
N LEU A 452 -0.97 -10.34 -15.38
CA LEU A 452 0.33 -9.80 -15.74
C LEU A 452 0.31 -9.39 -17.21
N ASP A 453 0.68 -8.15 -17.52
CA ASP A 453 1.02 -7.83 -18.91
C ASP A 453 2.26 -8.60 -19.33
N LYS A 454 2.40 -8.86 -20.60
CA LYS A 454 3.59 -9.53 -21.15
C LYS A 454 4.77 -8.56 -21.21
N THR A 455 4.61 -7.50 -21.99
CA THR A 455 5.70 -6.62 -22.44
C THR A 455 6.16 -5.70 -21.31
N GLY A 456 7.47 -5.64 -21.03
CA GLY A 456 8.01 -4.82 -19.93
C GLY A 456 7.73 -5.35 -18.53
N THR A 457 6.75 -6.26 -18.38
CA THR A 457 6.36 -6.87 -17.10
C THR A 457 6.93 -8.27 -16.91
N ILE A 458 6.50 -9.25 -17.71
CA ILE A 458 7.08 -10.62 -17.72
C ILE A 458 8.38 -10.63 -18.51
N THR A 459 8.45 -9.85 -19.61
CA THR A 459 9.58 -9.71 -20.48
C THR A 459 10.30 -8.38 -20.26
N ASN A 460 11.51 -8.24 -20.84
CA ASN A 460 12.30 -7.02 -20.70
C ASN A 460 11.71 -5.79 -21.42
N GLY A 461 10.78 -6.01 -22.37
CA GLY A 461 10.16 -4.95 -23.15
C GLY A 461 11.05 -4.41 -24.28
N ALA A 462 12.24 -4.98 -24.44
CA ALA A 462 13.18 -4.66 -25.48
C ALA A 462 13.52 -5.93 -26.28
N PRO A 463 13.23 -5.98 -27.57
CA PRO A 463 13.64 -7.10 -28.42
C PRO A 463 15.16 -7.20 -28.48
N VAL A 464 15.69 -8.42 -28.43
CA VAL A 464 17.12 -8.72 -28.62
C VAL A 464 17.32 -9.81 -29.66
N VAL A 465 18.46 -9.84 -30.31
CA VAL A 465 18.84 -10.94 -31.20
C VAL A 465 19.13 -12.17 -30.34
N THR A 466 18.34 -13.23 -30.54
CA THR A 466 18.48 -14.50 -29.79
C THR A 466 19.26 -15.54 -30.58
N ASP A 467 19.12 -15.61 -31.89
CA ASP A 467 19.76 -16.61 -32.73
C ASP A 467 20.13 -16.01 -34.07
N ILE A 468 21.24 -16.47 -34.63
CA ILE A 468 21.74 -16.11 -35.97
C ILE A 468 22.01 -17.40 -36.72
N PHE A 469 21.34 -17.63 -37.82
CA PHE A 469 21.50 -18.82 -38.68
C PHE A 469 21.90 -18.41 -40.07
N PRO A 470 23.20 -18.39 -40.39
CA PRO A 470 23.66 -18.12 -41.75
C PRO A 470 23.30 -19.31 -42.67
N GLU A 471 22.96 -19.04 -43.97
CA GLU A 471 22.78 -20.05 -44.99
C GLU A 471 24.14 -20.57 -45.44
N LYS A 472 24.17 -21.76 -46.08
CA LYS A 472 25.41 -22.41 -46.47
C LYS A 472 26.28 -21.51 -47.34
N GLY A 473 27.49 -21.25 -46.89
CA GLY A 473 28.47 -20.39 -47.57
C GLY A 473 28.62 -18.98 -47.03
N ASN A 474 27.78 -18.58 -46.05
CA ASN A 474 27.88 -17.29 -45.35
C ASN A 474 28.35 -17.51 -43.91
N THR A 475 28.88 -16.48 -43.31
CA THR A 475 29.24 -16.46 -41.86
C THR A 475 28.22 -15.65 -41.04
N GLU A 476 28.19 -15.89 -39.72
CA GLU A 476 27.33 -15.10 -38.81
C GLU A 476 27.70 -13.61 -38.89
N ASP A 477 28.99 -13.30 -38.90
CA ASP A 477 29.47 -11.91 -38.95
C ASP A 477 29.08 -11.20 -40.26
N GLU A 478 29.07 -11.91 -41.40
CA GLU A 478 28.69 -11.34 -42.69
C GLU A 478 27.17 -11.09 -42.76
N LEU A 479 26.37 -12.05 -42.29
CA LEU A 479 24.91 -11.91 -42.17
C LEU A 479 24.57 -10.75 -41.28
N LEU A 480 25.16 -10.66 -40.07
CA LEU A 480 24.87 -9.59 -39.10
C LEU A 480 25.37 -8.23 -39.61
N ARG A 481 26.53 -8.16 -40.27
CA ARG A 481 27.06 -6.94 -40.88
C ARG A 481 26.12 -6.34 -41.90
N LEU A 482 25.64 -7.16 -42.85
CA LEU A 482 24.75 -6.71 -43.94
C LEU A 482 23.35 -6.35 -43.36
N ALA A 483 22.85 -7.17 -42.43
CA ALA A 483 21.58 -6.91 -41.75
C ALA A 483 21.63 -5.60 -40.95
N ALA A 484 22.68 -5.37 -40.15
CA ALA A 484 22.82 -4.15 -39.35
C ALA A 484 23.01 -2.91 -40.26
N SER A 485 23.77 -3.06 -41.38
CA SER A 485 23.92 -1.96 -42.33
C SER A 485 22.60 -1.58 -43.02
N LEU A 486 21.76 -2.55 -43.36
CA LEU A 486 20.40 -2.33 -43.87
C LEU A 486 19.50 -1.66 -42.84
N GLU A 487 19.54 -2.14 -41.57
CA GLU A 487 18.67 -1.69 -40.50
C GLU A 487 19.14 -0.39 -39.81
N ALA A 488 20.35 0.12 -40.15
CA ALA A 488 20.94 1.30 -39.51
C ALA A 488 20.09 2.58 -39.63
N LYS A 489 19.26 2.67 -40.71
CA LYS A 489 18.35 3.81 -40.95
C LYS A 489 16.91 3.54 -40.56
N SER A 490 16.62 2.38 -39.98
CA SER A 490 15.29 1.98 -39.55
C SER A 490 15.05 2.34 -38.08
N GLU A 491 13.91 2.96 -37.77
CA GLU A 491 13.48 3.26 -36.41
C GLU A 491 12.70 2.09 -35.74
N HIS A 492 12.60 0.96 -36.43
CA HIS A 492 11.83 -0.19 -35.94
C HIS A 492 12.52 -0.85 -34.73
N PRO A 493 11.80 -1.29 -33.66
CA PRO A 493 12.42 -1.94 -32.50
C PRO A 493 13.27 -3.18 -32.84
N LEU A 494 12.90 -3.93 -33.87
CA LEU A 494 13.70 -5.09 -34.35
C LEU A 494 15.04 -4.66 -34.99
N ALA A 495 15.05 -3.51 -35.67
CA ALA A 495 16.27 -2.91 -36.23
C ALA A 495 17.25 -2.51 -35.12
N LYS A 496 16.72 -1.89 -34.06
CA LYS A 496 17.51 -1.52 -32.89
C LYS A 496 18.21 -2.74 -32.28
N ALA A 497 17.50 -3.86 -32.12
CA ALA A 497 18.06 -5.11 -31.60
C ALA A 497 19.24 -5.64 -32.45
N ILE A 498 19.10 -5.59 -33.76
CA ILE A 498 20.17 -6.04 -34.71
C ILE A 498 21.38 -5.11 -34.64
N ASN A 499 21.16 -3.80 -34.59
CA ASN A 499 22.23 -2.81 -34.51
C ASN A 499 22.95 -2.87 -33.14
N GLU A 500 22.25 -3.05 -32.04
CA GLU A 500 22.85 -3.25 -30.72
C GLU A 500 23.72 -4.52 -30.70
N ARG A 501 23.22 -5.61 -31.28
CA ARG A 501 24.00 -6.85 -31.36
C ARG A 501 25.27 -6.70 -32.22
N ALA A 502 25.20 -5.96 -33.31
CA ALA A 502 26.37 -5.65 -34.13
C ALA A 502 27.39 -4.77 -33.39
N ALA A 503 26.92 -3.79 -32.61
CA ALA A 503 27.77 -2.94 -31.79
C ALA A 503 28.48 -3.73 -30.67
N GLU A 504 27.78 -4.64 -29.97
CA GLU A 504 28.35 -5.54 -28.94
C GLU A 504 29.51 -6.38 -29.53
N LEU A 505 29.34 -6.92 -30.73
CA LEU A 505 30.33 -7.72 -31.43
C LEU A 505 31.38 -6.88 -32.15
N LYS A 506 31.28 -5.53 -32.07
CA LYS A 506 32.18 -4.56 -32.71
C LYS A 506 32.26 -4.76 -34.24
N ILE A 507 31.12 -5.11 -34.84
CA ILE A 507 31.04 -5.30 -36.31
C ILE A 507 30.95 -3.92 -36.96
N ASN A 508 31.75 -3.70 -37.99
CA ASN A 508 31.76 -2.45 -38.74
C ASN A 508 30.53 -2.35 -39.65
N ILE A 509 29.64 -1.38 -39.38
CA ILE A 509 28.43 -1.12 -40.16
C ILE A 509 28.80 -0.25 -41.39
N MET A 510 28.31 -0.61 -42.56
CA MET A 510 28.50 0.11 -43.84
C MET A 510 27.34 1.07 -44.10
N ASP A 511 27.59 2.15 -44.85
CA ASP A 511 26.50 3.07 -45.19
C ASP A 511 25.55 2.44 -46.23
N ALA A 512 24.25 2.57 -45.98
CA ALA A 512 23.18 2.11 -46.84
C ALA A 512 22.62 3.26 -47.69
N VAL A 513 22.60 3.09 -49.02
CA VAL A 513 22.08 4.07 -49.97
C VAL A 513 20.78 3.54 -50.57
N ASP A 514 19.92 4.42 -51.05
CA ASP A 514 18.61 4.06 -51.65
C ASP A 514 17.70 3.27 -50.67
N PHE A 515 17.73 3.63 -49.37
CA PHE A 515 16.94 2.98 -48.33
C PHE A 515 15.42 3.18 -48.55
N ALA A 516 14.68 2.09 -48.54
CA ALA A 516 13.23 2.08 -48.67
C ALA A 516 12.61 1.10 -47.67
N ALA A 517 11.64 1.58 -46.86
CA ALA A 517 10.87 0.73 -45.97
C ALA A 517 9.52 0.40 -46.62
N MET A 518 9.13 -0.87 -46.57
CA MET A 518 7.83 -1.38 -47.02
C MET A 518 7.02 -1.85 -45.82
N PRO A 519 6.07 -1.03 -45.32
CA PRO A 519 5.32 -1.36 -44.12
C PRO A 519 4.70 -2.77 -44.16
N GLY A 520 4.95 -3.57 -43.12
CA GLY A 520 4.44 -4.93 -42.96
C GLY A 520 5.17 -6.00 -43.75
N ASN A 521 6.14 -5.66 -44.59
CA ASN A 521 6.90 -6.60 -45.45
C ASN A 521 8.38 -6.65 -45.09
N GLY A 522 9.09 -5.52 -45.19
CA GLY A 522 10.51 -5.48 -44.95
C GLY A 522 11.17 -4.18 -45.43
N LEU A 523 12.48 -4.24 -45.61
CA LEU A 523 13.36 -3.13 -45.99
C LEU A 523 14.18 -3.50 -47.23
N SER A 524 14.60 -2.48 -47.99
CA SER A 524 15.55 -2.62 -49.07
C SER A 524 16.53 -1.46 -49.07
N ALA A 525 17.80 -1.71 -49.40
CA ALA A 525 18.82 -0.71 -49.63
C ALA A 525 19.96 -1.25 -50.46
N LYS A 526 20.85 -0.37 -50.91
CA LYS A 526 22.16 -0.75 -51.47
C LYS A 526 23.22 -0.58 -50.38
N VAL A 527 23.90 -1.66 -50.02
CA VAL A 527 25.01 -1.68 -49.06
C VAL A 527 26.27 -2.11 -49.84
N ASP A 528 27.30 -1.28 -49.85
CA ASP A 528 28.54 -1.49 -50.62
C ASP A 528 28.29 -1.82 -52.11
N GLY A 529 27.27 -1.16 -52.71
CA GLY A 529 26.88 -1.35 -54.12
C GLY A 529 26.00 -2.58 -54.38
N GLN A 530 25.79 -3.47 -53.42
CA GLN A 530 24.94 -4.66 -53.50
C GLN A 530 23.50 -4.35 -53.07
N ALA A 531 22.52 -4.87 -53.81
CA ALA A 531 21.13 -4.79 -53.38
C ALA A 531 20.87 -5.76 -52.21
N VAL A 532 20.43 -5.26 -51.06
CA VAL A 532 20.14 -6.04 -49.85
C VAL A 532 18.68 -5.84 -49.44
N HIS A 533 17.98 -6.94 -49.17
CA HIS A 533 16.61 -6.94 -48.68
C HIS A 533 16.53 -7.69 -47.36
N GLY A 534 15.73 -7.17 -46.42
CA GLY A 534 15.49 -7.79 -45.14
C GLY A 534 13.99 -7.75 -44.80
N GLY A 535 13.43 -8.78 -44.18
CA GLY A 535 12.03 -8.78 -43.84
C GLY A 535 11.41 -10.17 -43.57
N ASN A 536 10.08 -10.26 -43.76
CA ASN A 536 9.39 -11.53 -43.56
C ASN A 536 9.61 -12.50 -44.75
N ILE A 537 9.36 -13.79 -44.54
CA ILE A 537 9.58 -14.84 -45.50
C ILE A 537 8.86 -14.55 -46.85
N LYS A 538 7.63 -14.02 -46.81
CA LYS A 538 6.83 -13.76 -48.01
C LYS A 538 7.46 -12.67 -48.88
N TYR A 539 8.09 -11.69 -48.25
CA TYR A 539 8.81 -10.64 -48.95
C TYR A 539 10.10 -11.14 -49.56
N ILE A 540 10.91 -11.87 -48.80
CA ILE A 540 12.21 -12.38 -49.26
C ILE A 540 12.07 -13.44 -50.37
N MET A 541 11.01 -14.25 -50.35
CA MET A 541 10.74 -15.21 -51.46
C MET A 541 10.51 -14.56 -52.80
N GLN A 542 10.35 -13.25 -52.92
CA GLN A 542 10.26 -12.52 -54.18
C GLN A 542 11.66 -12.32 -54.83
N PHE A 543 12.71 -12.39 -54.05
CA PHE A 543 14.08 -12.08 -54.45
C PHE A 543 15.01 -13.33 -54.44
N ALA A 544 14.82 -14.23 -53.47
CA ALA A 544 15.65 -15.42 -53.27
C ALA A 544 14.83 -16.69 -53.01
N ALA A 545 15.36 -17.84 -53.39
CA ALA A 545 14.79 -19.14 -53.06
C ALA A 545 15.09 -19.47 -51.59
N VAL A 546 14.05 -19.84 -50.84
CA VAL A 546 14.15 -20.26 -49.42
C VAL A 546 14.01 -21.78 -49.35
N SER A 547 15.01 -22.48 -48.80
CA SER A 547 15.01 -23.94 -48.69
C SER A 547 13.94 -24.44 -47.72
N ASP A 548 13.45 -25.66 -47.85
CA ASP A 548 12.47 -26.25 -46.92
C ASP A 548 13.08 -26.45 -45.54
N GLU A 549 14.39 -26.66 -45.42
CA GLU A 549 15.10 -26.70 -44.13
C GLU A 549 15.01 -25.34 -43.40
N THR A 550 15.23 -24.24 -44.16
CA THR A 550 15.17 -22.88 -43.62
C THR A 550 13.73 -22.49 -43.24
N LYS A 551 12.71 -22.94 -44.02
CA LYS A 551 11.30 -22.73 -43.66
C LYS A 551 10.94 -23.46 -42.35
N THR A 552 11.29 -24.75 -42.24
CA THR A 552 11.03 -25.55 -41.02
C THR A 552 11.72 -24.94 -39.80
N ARG A 553 12.94 -24.43 -39.96
CA ARG A 553 13.68 -23.72 -38.90
C ARG A 553 12.96 -22.44 -38.50
N SER A 554 12.51 -21.67 -39.45
CA SER A 554 11.74 -20.43 -39.19
C SER A 554 10.43 -20.73 -38.46
N GLU A 555 9.71 -21.77 -38.83
CA GLU A 555 8.48 -22.21 -38.14
C GLU A 555 8.76 -22.61 -36.69
N LYS A 556 9.85 -23.36 -36.47
CA LYS A 556 10.27 -23.73 -35.12
C LYS A 556 10.60 -22.50 -34.25
N LEU A 557 11.34 -21.53 -34.81
CA LEU A 557 11.63 -20.26 -34.11
C LEU A 557 10.34 -19.50 -33.76
N ALA A 558 9.40 -19.44 -34.70
CA ALA A 558 8.09 -18.84 -34.46
C ALA A 558 7.29 -19.59 -33.40
N ASP A 559 7.39 -20.92 -33.34
CA ASP A 559 6.79 -21.77 -32.31
C ASP A 559 7.42 -21.55 -30.91
N GLU A 560 8.70 -21.13 -30.89
CA GLU A 560 9.41 -20.72 -29.68
C GLU A 560 9.08 -19.27 -29.23
N GLY A 561 8.21 -18.55 -29.95
CA GLY A 561 7.85 -17.15 -29.67
C GLY A 561 8.82 -16.11 -30.19
N LYS A 562 9.76 -16.49 -31.08
CA LYS A 562 10.75 -15.62 -31.72
C LYS A 562 10.23 -15.09 -33.05
N THR A 563 10.71 -13.93 -33.49
CA THR A 563 10.41 -13.33 -34.78
C THR A 563 11.59 -13.60 -35.73
N PRO A 564 11.46 -14.54 -36.69
CA PRO A 564 12.50 -14.79 -37.66
C PRO A 564 12.47 -13.71 -38.77
N MET A 565 13.58 -13.00 -38.95
CA MET A 565 13.83 -12.04 -40.01
C MET A 565 14.78 -12.66 -41.03
N PHE A 566 14.40 -12.60 -42.30
CA PHE A 566 15.20 -13.15 -43.41
C PHE A 566 15.96 -12.04 -44.09
N PHE A 567 17.19 -12.30 -44.48
CA PHE A 567 18.05 -11.37 -45.23
C PHE A 567 18.57 -12.02 -46.49
N GLU A 568 18.59 -11.25 -47.55
CA GLU A 568 19.14 -11.67 -48.86
C GLU A 568 20.01 -10.56 -49.43
N ALA A 569 20.97 -10.96 -50.30
CA ALA A 569 21.76 -10.06 -51.10
C ALA A 569 21.96 -10.65 -52.53
N GLU A 570 21.72 -9.83 -53.55
CA GLU A 570 21.90 -10.19 -54.98
C GLU A 570 21.23 -11.52 -55.39
N GLY A 571 20.02 -11.78 -54.88
CA GLY A 571 19.27 -13.00 -55.22
C GLY A 571 19.65 -14.24 -54.40
N LYS A 572 20.56 -14.12 -53.42
CA LYS A 572 20.98 -15.22 -52.54
C LYS A 572 20.51 -14.99 -51.10
N LEU A 573 19.88 -15.98 -50.52
CA LEU A 573 19.53 -15.95 -49.08
C LEU A 573 20.82 -15.92 -48.24
N LEU A 574 20.99 -14.92 -47.42
CA LEU A 574 22.11 -14.81 -46.46
C LEU A 574 21.86 -15.66 -45.21
N GLY A 575 20.61 -15.66 -44.70
CA GLY A 575 20.23 -16.41 -43.54
C GLY A 575 19.03 -15.82 -42.77
N ILE A 576 18.85 -16.29 -41.53
CA ILE A 576 17.81 -15.85 -40.64
C ILE A 576 18.44 -15.24 -39.37
N ILE A 577 17.94 -14.08 -38.91
CA ILE A 577 18.19 -13.54 -37.60
C ILE A 577 16.88 -13.60 -36.83
N ALA A 578 16.87 -14.27 -35.67
CA ALA A 578 15.70 -14.35 -34.80
C ALA A 578 15.81 -13.29 -33.71
N VAL A 579 14.75 -12.54 -33.55
CA VAL A 579 14.63 -11.49 -32.51
C VAL A 579 13.44 -11.80 -31.62
N ALA A 580 13.62 -11.68 -30.31
CA ALA A 580 12.55 -11.88 -29.34
C ALA A 580 12.66 -10.94 -28.15
N ASP A 581 11.54 -10.61 -27.57
CA ASP A 581 11.49 -9.98 -26.24
C ASP A 581 11.66 -11.07 -25.18
N THR A 582 12.80 -11.08 -24.52
CA THR A 582 13.19 -12.15 -23.59
C THR A 582 12.50 -12.02 -22.24
N ILE A 583 12.18 -13.17 -21.63
CA ILE A 583 11.62 -13.23 -20.27
C ILE A 583 12.69 -12.74 -19.28
N LYS A 584 12.31 -11.88 -18.32
CA LYS A 584 13.20 -11.43 -17.25
C LYS A 584 13.67 -12.64 -16.41
N GLU A 585 14.88 -12.59 -15.91
CA GLU A 585 15.49 -13.68 -15.15
C GLU A 585 14.67 -14.09 -13.93
N ASP A 586 14.03 -13.11 -13.28
CA ASP A 586 13.25 -13.30 -12.06
C ASP A 586 11.78 -13.69 -12.31
N SER A 587 11.28 -13.59 -13.54
CA SER A 587 9.84 -13.79 -13.84
C SER A 587 9.34 -15.18 -13.49
N ARG A 588 10.11 -16.23 -13.84
CA ARG A 588 9.73 -17.62 -13.54
C ARG A 588 9.64 -17.86 -12.03
N GLU A 589 10.60 -17.33 -11.27
CA GLU A 589 10.61 -17.46 -9.82
C GLU A 589 9.46 -16.69 -9.19
N ALA A 590 9.21 -15.44 -9.63
CA ALA A 590 8.10 -14.61 -9.17
C ALA A 590 6.74 -15.31 -9.38
N ILE A 591 6.51 -15.84 -10.58
CA ILE A 591 5.28 -16.57 -10.92
C ILE A 591 5.14 -17.83 -10.05
N SER A 592 6.22 -18.59 -9.85
CA SER A 592 6.23 -19.76 -8.98
C SER A 592 5.87 -19.40 -7.53
N GLN A 593 6.40 -18.28 -7.01
CA GLN A 593 6.08 -17.78 -5.66
C GLN A 593 4.59 -17.37 -5.56
N LEU A 594 4.04 -16.67 -6.56
CA LEU A 594 2.62 -16.30 -6.60
C LEU A 594 1.71 -17.54 -6.58
N LYS A 595 2.01 -18.55 -7.39
CA LYS A 595 1.30 -19.83 -7.39
C LYS A 595 1.42 -20.57 -6.05
N GLY A 596 2.61 -20.52 -5.43
CA GLY A 596 2.87 -21.02 -4.06
C GLY A 596 1.96 -20.37 -3.00
N MET A 597 1.63 -19.10 -3.18
CA MET A 597 0.69 -18.34 -2.33
C MET A 597 -0.80 -18.68 -2.62
N GLY A 598 -1.09 -19.56 -3.60
CA GLY A 598 -2.44 -19.91 -4.04
C GLY A 598 -3.12 -18.88 -4.92
N ILE A 599 -2.34 -17.99 -5.56
CA ILE A 599 -2.83 -16.97 -6.49
C ILE A 599 -2.86 -17.58 -7.90
N HIS A 600 -3.96 -17.36 -8.63
CA HIS A 600 -4.08 -17.76 -10.04
C HIS A 600 -3.40 -16.72 -10.92
N VAL A 601 -2.43 -17.12 -11.74
CA VAL A 601 -1.61 -16.23 -12.54
C VAL A 601 -2.04 -16.27 -14.00
N VAL A 602 -2.49 -15.14 -14.53
CA VAL A 602 -2.99 -14.95 -15.91
C VAL A 602 -2.05 -14.01 -16.64
N MET A 603 -1.60 -14.38 -17.84
CA MET A 603 -0.85 -13.48 -18.73
C MET A 603 -1.79 -12.85 -19.74
N LEU A 604 -1.71 -11.53 -19.91
CA LEU A 604 -2.43 -10.77 -20.93
C LEU A 604 -1.44 -10.30 -22.00
N THR A 605 -1.78 -10.45 -23.28
CA THR A 605 -0.94 -9.97 -24.38
C THR A 605 -1.74 -9.68 -25.65
N GLY A 606 -1.28 -8.71 -26.44
CA GLY A 606 -1.78 -8.45 -27.80
C GLY A 606 -1.24 -9.42 -28.85
N ASP A 607 -0.28 -10.27 -28.49
CA ASP A 607 0.33 -11.23 -29.42
C ASP A 607 -0.69 -12.26 -29.92
N ASN A 608 -0.33 -12.93 -31.02
CA ASN A 608 -1.07 -14.08 -31.49
C ASN A 608 -1.00 -15.24 -30.47
N GLU A 609 -1.98 -16.10 -30.50
CA GLU A 609 -2.18 -17.19 -29.53
C GLU A 609 -0.98 -18.14 -29.41
N LYS A 610 -0.31 -18.44 -30.54
CA LYS A 610 0.82 -19.36 -30.61
C LYS A 610 2.03 -18.83 -29.86
N THR A 611 2.43 -17.59 -30.14
CA THR A 611 3.52 -16.88 -29.44
C THR A 611 3.19 -16.69 -27.96
N ALA A 612 1.96 -16.28 -27.66
CA ALA A 612 1.51 -16.05 -26.30
C ALA A 612 1.58 -17.33 -25.44
N ARG A 613 1.12 -18.47 -25.97
CA ARG A 613 1.19 -19.76 -25.29
C ARG A 613 2.64 -20.22 -25.05
N ALA A 614 3.53 -20.01 -26.03
CA ALA A 614 4.94 -20.35 -25.89
C ALA A 614 5.59 -19.58 -24.72
N ILE A 615 5.41 -18.27 -24.70
CA ILE A 615 5.95 -17.40 -23.63
C ILE A 615 5.29 -17.73 -22.28
N GLY A 616 3.98 -17.93 -22.25
CA GLY A 616 3.25 -18.30 -21.02
C GLY A 616 3.73 -19.63 -20.42
N ALA A 617 3.99 -20.63 -21.26
CA ALA A 617 4.55 -21.92 -20.84
C ALA A 617 5.98 -21.76 -20.30
N GLN A 618 6.82 -20.95 -20.94
CA GLN A 618 8.18 -20.65 -20.48
C GLN A 618 8.17 -19.90 -19.13
N ALA A 619 7.28 -18.94 -18.97
CA ALA A 619 7.11 -18.17 -17.73
C ALA A 619 6.45 -19.00 -16.62
N GLY A 620 5.63 -20.02 -16.95
CA GLY A 620 4.95 -20.91 -16.02
C GLY A 620 3.63 -20.36 -15.47
N VAL A 621 2.93 -19.49 -16.23
CA VAL A 621 1.60 -18.96 -15.82
C VAL A 621 0.52 -20.06 -15.86
N ASP A 622 -0.60 -19.83 -15.21
CA ASP A 622 -1.71 -20.77 -15.18
C ASP A 622 -2.62 -20.62 -16.41
N GLU A 623 -2.76 -19.41 -16.93
CA GLU A 623 -3.67 -19.07 -18.01
C GLU A 623 -3.06 -18.00 -18.91
N VAL A 624 -3.34 -18.05 -20.21
CA VAL A 624 -2.89 -17.07 -21.21
C VAL A 624 -4.11 -16.56 -21.96
N ILE A 625 -4.27 -15.24 -22.03
CA ILE A 625 -5.30 -14.56 -22.80
C ILE A 625 -4.58 -13.74 -23.89
N ALA A 626 -4.61 -14.22 -25.11
CA ALA A 626 -3.93 -13.67 -26.26
C ALA A 626 -4.84 -12.76 -27.10
N GLY A 627 -4.25 -11.95 -28.01
CA GLY A 627 -4.98 -11.10 -28.93
C GLY A 627 -5.75 -9.95 -28.27
N VAL A 628 -5.38 -9.55 -27.06
CA VAL A 628 -6.06 -8.49 -26.29
C VAL A 628 -5.50 -7.14 -26.69
N LEU A 629 -6.28 -6.34 -27.40
CA LEU A 629 -5.94 -4.95 -27.70
C LEU A 629 -5.87 -4.11 -26.41
N PRO A 630 -5.16 -2.98 -26.40
CA PRO A 630 -5.02 -2.13 -25.24
C PRO A 630 -6.36 -1.80 -24.55
N ASP A 631 -7.36 -1.39 -25.33
CA ASP A 631 -8.71 -1.06 -24.83
C ASP A 631 -9.47 -2.30 -24.31
N GLY A 632 -9.08 -3.50 -24.73
CA GLY A 632 -9.68 -4.76 -24.29
C GLY A 632 -9.20 -5.26 -22.94
N LYS A 633 -8.03 -4.83 -22.46
CA LYS A 633 -7.45 -5.29 -21.19
C LYS A 633 -8.36 -5.00 -19.99
N GLU A 634 -9.00 -3.82 -19.96
CA GLU A 634 -9.97 -3.45 -18.92
C GLU A 634 -11.13 -4.45 -18.86
N SER A 635 -11.68 -4.84 -20.02
CA SER A 635 -12.81 -5.76 -20.10
C SER A 635 -12.45 -7.15 -19.60
N VAL A 636 -11.21 -7.61 -19.83
CA VAL A 636 -10.69 -8.89 -19.31
C VAL A 636 -10.58 -8.83 -17.79
N VAL A 637 -9.99 -7.76 -17.23
CA VAL A 637 -9.90 -7.57 -15.79
C VAL A 637 -11.29 -7.59 -15.14
N ARG A 638 -12.28 -6.95 -15.77
CA ARG A 638 -13.68 -6.94 -15.32
C ARG A 638 -14.29 -8.35 -15.31
N LYS A 639 -13.97 -9.19 -16.28
CA LYS A 639 -14.41 -10.60 -16.31
C LYS A 639 -13.75 -11.40 -15.18
N LEU A 640 -12.44 -11.24 -14.97
CA LEU A 640 -11.71 -11.91 -13.89
C LEU A 640 -12.21 -11.51 -12.49
N GLN A 641 -12.63 -10.25 -12.31
CA GLN A 641 -13.20 -9.77 -11.04
C GLN A 641 -14.50 -10.48 -10.63
N LYS A 642 -15.24 -11.11 -11.56
CA LYS A 642 -16.39 -11.93 -11.23
C LYS A 642 -16.00 -13.23 -10.52
N GLN A 643 -14.77 -13.70 -10.72
CA GLN A 643 -14.23 -14.93 -10.13
C GLN A 643 -13.54 -14.71 -8.79
N GLY A 644 -12.96 -13.50 -8.56
CA GLY A 644 -12.24 -13.19 -7.33
C GLY A 644 -11.61 -11.81 -7.34
N LYS A 645 -10.80 -11.51 -6.30
CA LYS A 645 -10.06 -10.27 -6.20
C LYS A 645 -8.88 -10.27 -7.15
N VAL A 646 -8.84 -9.30 -8.07
CA VAL A 646 -7.88 -9.20 -9.16
C VAL A 646 -6.84 -8.11 -8.88
N ALA A 647 -5.56 -8.46 -9.00
CA ALA A 647 -4.49 -7.49 -9.20
C ALA A 647 -4.08 -7.45 -10.67
N MET A 648 -3.87 -6.26 -11.24
CA MET A 648 -3.27 -6.05 -12.57
C MET A 648 -1.86 -5.51 -12.42
N VAL A 649 -0.90 -6.08 -13.13
CA VAL A 649 0.48 -5.60 -13.18
C VAL A 649 0.82 -5.19 -14.61
N GLY A 650 1.34 -3.97 -14.77
CA GLY A 650 1.75 -3.42 -16.05
C GLY A 650 2.77 -2.30 -15.88
N ASP A 651 3.41 -1.87 -16.98
CA ASP A 651 4.47 -0.86 -16.97
C ASP A 651 4.13 0.41 -17.78
N GLY A 652 3.10 0.36 -18.62
CA GLY A 652 2.85 1.34 -19.66
C GLY A 652 1.54 2.11 -19.56
N ILE A 653 1.47 3.14 -20.42
CA ILE A 653 0.27 3.96 -20.64
C ILE A 653 -0.91 3.11 -21.09
N ASN A 654 -0.65 2.06 -21.88
CA ASN A 654 -1.65 1.16 -22.42
C ASN A 654 -2.37 0.33 -21.37
N ASP A 655 -1.77 0.19 -20.17
CA ASP A 655 -2.31 -0.59 -19.06
C ASP A 655 -3.10 0.25 -18.07
N ALA A 656 -3.02 1.59 -18.13
CA ALA A 656 -3.64 2.50 -17.17
C ALA A 656 -5.15 2.25 -16.96
N PRO A 657 -5.98 1.99 -18.00
CA PRO A 657 -7.38 1.65 -17.80
C PRO A 657 -7.57 0.32 -17.03
N ALA A 658 -6.73 -0.68 -17.31
CA ALA A 658 -6.78 -1.99 -16.66
C ALA A 658 -6.26 -1.92 -15.21
N LEU A 659 -5.20 -1.14 -14.95
CA LEU A 659 -4.66 -0.87 -13.61
C LEU A 659 -5.71 -0.20 -12.73
N THR A 660 -6.35 0.85 -13.24
CA THR A 660 -7.43 1.56 -12.51
C THR A 660 -8.64 0.67 -12.26
N ARG A 661 -8.95 -0.24 -13.19
CA ARG A 661 -10.10 -1.14 -13.08
C ARG A 661 -9.90 -2.24 -12.06
N ALA A 662 -8.71 -2.75 -11.91
CA ALA A 662 -8.39 -3.86 -11.00
C ALA A 662 -8.75 -3.52 -9.53
N ASP A 663 -8.88 -4.55 -8.67
CA ASP A 663 -8.99 -4.32 -7.22
C ASP A 663 -7.68 -3.75 -6.65
N THR A 664 -6.55 -4.06 -7.30
CA THR A 664 -5.24 -3.48 -7.03
C THR A 664 -4.47 -3.33 -8.34
N GLY A 665 -4.19 -2.11 -8.74
CA GLY A 665 -3.27 -1.81 -9.85
C GLY A 665 -1.83 -1.76 -9.34
N ILE A 666 -0.91 -2.44 -10.01
CA ILE A 666 0.52 -2.48 -9.67
C ILE A 666 1.33 -2.02 -10.87
N ALA A 667 1.97 -0.85 -10.77
CA ALA A 667 2.92 -0.38 -11.77
C ALA A 667 4.32 -0.91 -11.47
N ILE A 668 5.02 -1.43 -12.49
CA ILE A 668 6.36 -2.00 -12.35
C ILE A 668 7.40 -1.14 -13.07
N GLY A 669 8.56 -0.90 -12.41
CA GLY A 669 9.72 -0.31 -13.06
C GLY A 669 9.66 1.19 -13.23
N ALA A 670 9.35 1.99 -12.21
CA ALA A 670 9.29 3.46 -12.30
C ALA A 670 8.65 3.96 -13.62
N GLY A 671 7.57 3.29 -14.02
CA GLY A 671 6.91 3.41 -15.32
C GLY A 671 6.57 4.85 -15.71
N THR A 672 5.82 5.02 -16.78
CA THR A 672 5.35 6.35 -17.20
C THR A 672 4.53 7.00 -16.08
N ASP A 673 4.58 8.31 -15.98
CA ASP A 673 3.81 9.08 -14.97
C ASP A 673 2.33 8.67 -14.97
N VAL A 674 1.77 8.36 -16.16
CA VAL A 674 0.38 7.88 -16.31
C VAL A 674 0.15 6.52 -15.66
N ALA A 675 1.08 5.57 -15.77
CA ALA A 675 0.96 4.27 -15.12
C ALA A 675 1.12 4.40 -13.60
N ILE A 676 2.05 5.26 -13.16
CA ILE A 676 2.20 5.60 -11.75
C ILE A 676 0.89 6.19 -11.21
N ASP A 677 0.25 7.12 -11.92
CA ASP A 677 -1.00 7.75 -11.47
C ASP A 677 -2.17 6.77 -11.42
N ALA A 678 -2.25 5.82 -12.33
CA ALA A 678 -3.31 4.83 -12.42
C ALA A 678 -3.20 3.70 -11.39
N ALA A 679 -1.99 3.41 -10.89
CA ALA A 679 -1.72 2.27 -10.02
C ALA A 679 -1.98 2.58 -8.54
N ASP A 680 -2.30 1.55 -7.76
CA ASP A 680 -2.40 1.56 -6.29
C ASP A 680 -1.06 1.29 -5.61
N VAL A 681 -0.22 0.49 -6.27
CA VAL A 681 1.12 0.11 -5.81
C VAL A 681 2.12 0.42 -6.90
N VAL A 682 3.22 1.06 -6.54
CA VAL A 682 4.31 1.39 -7.47
C VAL A 682 5.56 0.63 -7.04
N LEU A 683 6.10 -0.17 -7.94
CA LEU A 683 7.36 -0.88 -7.77
C LEU A 683 8.45 -0.08 -8.48
N MET A 684 9.39 0.46 -7.71
CA MET A 684 10.46 1.32 -8.24
C MET A 684 11.44 0.55 -9.14
N LYS A 685 11.53 -0.76 -8.94
CA LYS A 685 12.38 -1.66 -9.73
C LYS A 685 11.58 -2.34 -10.82
N SER A 686 12.26 -2.65 -11.93
CA SER A 686 11.68 -3.44 -13.01
C SER A 686 11.77 -4.95 -12.74
N ARG A 687 11.62 -5.39 -11.47
CA ARG A 687 11.70 -6.79 -11.06
C ARG A 687 10.33 -7.36 -10.74
N LEU A 688 9.99 -8.48 -11.36
CA LEU A 688 8.71 -9.15 -11.11
C LEU A 688 8.64 -9.77 -9.70
N LEU A 689 9.78 -10.12 -9.08
CA LEU A 689 9.87 -10.63 -7.69
C LEU A 689 9.35 -9.65 -6.65
N ASP A 690 9.30 -8.35 -6.95
CA ASP A 690 8.74 -7.35 -6.03
C ASP A 690 7.20 -7.43 -5.95
N VAL A 691 6.54 -8.04 -6.92
CA VAL A 691 5.08 -8.29 -6.89
C VAL A 691 4.69 -9.28 -5.78
N PRO A 692 5.23 -10.53 -5.74
CA PRO A 692 4.96 -11.42 -4.60
C PRO A 692 5.45 -10.84 -3.28
N ALA A 693 6.53 -10.05 -3.26
CA ALA A 693 7.01 -9.35 -2.07
C ALA A 693 6.00 -8.32 -1.56
N ALA A 694 5.39 -7.51 -2.44
CA ALA A 694 4.34 -6.55 -2.09
C ALA A 694 3.12 -7.24 -1.48
N ILE A 695 2.64 -8.33 -2.09
CA ILE A 695 1.51 -9.12 -1.60
C ILE A 695 1.85 -9.75 -0.23
N ARG A 696 3.06 -10.26 -0.05
CA ARG A 696 3.54 -10.85 1.21
C ARG A 696 3.59 -9.81 2.32
N LEU A 697 4.12 -8.62 2.03
CA LEU A 697 4.15 -7.50 2.98
C LEU A 697 2.75 -7.11 3.41
N SER A 698 1.83 -6.96 2.47
CA SER A 698 0.43 -6.68 2.73
C SER A 698 -0.22 -7.73 3.63
N ARG A 699 -0.06 -9.02 3.31
CA ARG A 699 -0.60 -10.13 4.13
C ARG A 699 -0.02 -10.15 5.54
N GLN A 700 1.27 -9.88 5.69
CA GLN A 700 1.90 -9.85 7.01
C GLN A 700 1.43 -8.64 7.82
N THR A 701 1.25 -7.49 7.17
CA THR A 701 0.67 -6.30 7.82
C THR A 701 -0.76 -6.54 8.26
N LEU A 702 -1.60 -7.15 7.41
CA LEU A 702 -2.96 -7.55 7.76
C LEU A 702 -3.01 -8.53 8.94
N LYS A 703 -2.13 -9.54 8.93
CA LYS A 703 -2.01 -10.49 10.05
C LYS A 703 -1.66 -9.77 11.35
N ASN A 704 -0.71 -8.84 11.30
CA ASN A 704 -0.31 -8.04 12.45
C ASN A 704 -1.47 -7.17 12.96
N ILE A 705 -2.25 -6.55 12.06
CA ILE A 705 -3.46 -5.80 12.42
C ILE A 705 -4.48 -6.70 13.14
N HIS A 706 -4.74 -7.91 12.61
CA HIS A 706 -5.68 -8.83 13.25
C HIS A 706 -5.19 -9.30 14.63
N GLU A 707 -3.90 -9.58 14.79
CA GLU A 707 -3.30 -9.90 16.09
C GLU A 707 -3.46 -8.75 17.08
N ASN A 708 -3.19 -7.52 16.63
CA ASN A 708 -3.35 -6.32 17.47
C ASN A 708 -4.80 -6.10 17.90
N LEU A 709 -5.75 -6.22 16.96
CA LEU A 709 -7.18 -6.10 17.24
C LEU A 709 -7.66 -7.21 18.18
N PHE A 710 -7.24 -8.45 17.96
CA PHE A 710 -7.58 -9.57 18.85
C PHE A 710 -7.14 -9.28 20.28
N TRP A 711 -5.90 -8.91 20.52
CA TRP A 711 -5.40 -8.61 21.87
C TRP A 711 -6.06 -7.37 22.45
N ALA A 712 -6.34 -6.34 21.63
CA ALA A 712 -7.04 -5.12 22.10
C ALA A 712 -8.46 -5.40 22.59
N PHE A 713 -9.15 -6.42 22.08
CA PHE A 713 -10.47 -6.83 22.57
C PHE A 713 -10.40 -7.89 23.68
N PHE A 714 -9.50 -8.84 23.56
CA PHE A 714 -9.43 -10.01 24.42
C PHE A 714 -9.27 -9.65 25.92
N TYR A 715 -8.37 -8.71 26.23
CA TYR A 715 -8.17 -8.30 27.60
C TYR A 715 -9.40 -7.56 28.18
N ASN A 716 -10.16 -6.83 27.36
CA ASN A 716 -11.40 -6.17 27.77
C ASN A 716 -12.52 -7.18 28.06
N VAL A 717 -12.65 -8.22 27.23
CA VAL A 717 -13.65 -9.28 27.42
C VAL A 717 -13.45 -10.00 28.77
N ILE A 718 -12.21 -10.22 29.18
CA ILE A 718 -11.89 -10.82 30.48
C ILE A 718 -11.92 -9.78 31.61
N GLY A 719 -11.38 -8.60 31.36
CA GLY A 719 -11.16 -7.57 32.33
C GLY A 719 -12.46 -6.90 32.82
N ILE A 720 -13.43 -6.64 31.93
CA ILE A 720 -14.69 -5.98 32.31
C ILE A 720 -15.50 -6.81 33.33
N PRO A 721 -15.77 -8.12 33.13
CA PRO A 721 -16.43 -8.94 34.14
C PRO A 721 -15.68 -9.02 35.47
N LEU A 722 -14.34 -9.10 35.40
CA LEU A 722 -13.50 -9.11 36.59
C LEU A 722 -13.60 -7.77 37.37
N ALA A 723 -13.55 -6.64 36.67
CA ALA A 723 -13.68 -5.30 37.22
C ALA A 723 -15.10 -5.05 37.82
N ALA A 724 -16.12 -5.54 37.11
CA ALA A 724 -17.50 -5.47 37.59
C ALA A 724 -17.75 -6.33 38.87
N GLY A 725 -16.81 -7.22 39.17
CA GLY A 725 -16.88 -8.03 40.41
C GLY A 725 -17.64 -9.34 40.22
N LEU A 726 -17.86 -9.82 38.98
CA LEU A 726 -18.61 -11.07 38.75
C LEU A 726 -17.98 -12.29 39.42
N TYR A 727 -16.67 -12.30 39.63
CA TYR A 727 -15.92 -13.39 40.25
C TYR A 727 -15.71 -13.25 41.75
N ILE A 728 -16.20 -12.15 42.39
CA ILE A 728 -16.02 -11.91 43.82
C ILE A 728 -16.72 -13.00 44.63
N SER A 729 -17.96 -13.32 44.29
CA SER A 729 -18.74 -14.35 44.99
C SER A 729 -18.20 -15.78 44.82
N LEU A 730 -17.53 -16.05 43.67
CA LEU A 730 -17.03 -17.39 43.36
C LEU A 730 -15.57 -17.62 43.78
N LEU A 731 -14.69 -16.63 43.61
CA LEU A 731 -13.25 -16.74 43.75
C LEU A 731 -12.64 -15.74 44.75
N GLY A 732 -13.45 -14.82 45.28
CA GLY A 732 -12.96 -13.76 46.14
C GLY A 732 -12.10 -12.70 45.43
N TRP A 733 -11.99 -12.75 44.07
CA TRP A 733 -11.09 -11.89 43.33
C TRP A 733 -11.67 -10.48 43.18
N LYS A 734 -10.95 -9.50 43.73
CA LYS A 734 -11.28 -8.07 43.65
C LYS A 734 -10.25 -7.36 42.81
N LEU A 735 -10.65 -6.72 41.71
CA LEU A 735 -9.78 -5.88 40.92
C LEU A 735 -9.75 -4.46 41.48
N ASN A 736 -8.56 -3.98 41.83
CA ASN A 736 -8.37 -2.58 42.19
C ASN A 736 -8.27 -1.75 40.86
N PRO A 737 -8.89 -0.55 40.78
CA PRO A 737 -8.82 0.34 39.62
C PRO A 737 -7.39 0.62 39.11
N MET A 738 -6.40 0.64 40.01
CA MET A 738 -4.99 0.85 39.66
C MET A 738 -4.44 -0.26 38.73
N PHE A 739 -4.77 -1.52 39.00
CA PHE A 739 -4.35 -2.63 38.14
C PHE A 739 -5.02 -2.56 36.76
N GLY A 740 -6.27 -2.07 36.70
CA GLY A 740 -6.95 -1.78 35.46
C GLY A 740 -6.21 -0.74 34.61
N ALA A 741 -5.77 0.36 35.21
CA ALA A 741 -4.99 1.40 34.54
C ALA A 741 -3.61 0.91 34.06
N ALA A 742 -2.94 0.08 34.83
CA ALA A 742 -1.66 -0.54 34.47
C ALA A 742 -1.82 -1.49 33.27
N ALA A 743 -2.82 -2.37 33.30
CA ALA A 743 -3.12 -3.31 32.22
C ALA A 743 -3.44 -2.58 30.91
N MET A 744 -4.20 -1.49 30.97
CA MET A 744 -4.52 -0.63 29.83
C MET A 744 -3.26 -0.02 29.20
N SER A 745 -2.35 0.52 30.03
CA SER A 745 -1.10 1.12 29.55
C SER A 745 -0.19 0.08 28.88
N LEU A 746 -0.12 -1.12 29.47
CA LEU A 746 0.65 -2.25 28.94
C LEU A 746 0.06 -2.75 27.61
N SER A 747 -1.25 -2.77 27.44
CA SER A 747 -1.91 -3.17 26.21
C SER A 747 -1.50 -2.30 25.02
N SER A 748 -1.48 -0.98 25.17
CA SER A 748 -1.02 -0.06 24.13
C SER A 748 0.45 -0.29 23.77
N PHE A 749 1.31 -0.54 24.76
CA PHE A 749 2.72 -0.89 24.54
C PHE A 749 2.88 -2.20 23.75
N CYS A 750 2.12 -3.23 24.10
CA CYS A 750 2.14 -4.52 23.40
C CYS A 750 1.74 -4.39 21.92
N VAL A 751 0.67 -3.63 21.63
CA VAL A 751 0.22 -3.38 20.24
C VAL A 751 1.31 -2.72 19.41
N VAL A 752 1.95 -1.68 19.94
CA VAL A 752 3.01 -0.99 19.20
C VAL A 752 4.25 -1.87 19.02
N THR A 753 4.65 -2.59 20.07
CA THR A 753 5.79 -3.51 19.99
C THR A 753 5.52 -4.63 18.96
N ASN A 754 4.29 -5.16 18.92
CA ASN A 754 3.90 -6.14 17.90
C ASN A 754 3.95 -5.54 16.49
N ALA A 755 3.50 -4.29 16.29
CA ALA A 755 3.60 -3.62 15.00
C ALA A 755 5.06 -3.41 14.56
N LEU A 756 5.93 -2.97 15.47
CA LEU A 756 7.37 -2.80 15.19
C LEU A 756 8.07 -4.12 14.82
N ARG A 757 7.53 -5.28 15.24
CA ARG A 757 8.04 -6.61 14.83
C ARG A 757 8.00 -6.80 13.32
N LEU A 758 7.14 -6.08 12.58
CA LEU A 758 7.14 -6.08 11.11
C LEU A 758 8.51 -5.69 10.52
N ASN A 759 9.27 -4.81 11.17
CA ASN A 759 10.62 -4.43 10.71
C ASN A 759 11.64 -5.59 10.69
N LEU A 760 11.34 -6.70 11.38
CA LEU A 760 12.17 -7.90 11.41
C LEU A 760 11.73 -8.93 10.36
N PHE A 761 10.67 -8.62 9.60
CA PHE A 761 10.14 -9.55 8.60
C PHE A 761 10.99 -9.52 7.34
N LYS A 762 11.37 -10.70 6.86
CA LYS A 762 12.14 -10.85 5.62
C LYS A 762 11.22 -10.99 4.42
N LEU A 763 11.23 -9.96 3.59
CA LEU A 763 10.24 -9.74 2.54
C LEU A 763 10.30 -10.79 1.41
N TYR A 764 11.50 -11.27 1.09
CA TYR A 764 11.74 -12.20 -0.02
C TYR A 764 11.80 -13.68 0.39
N GLU A 765 11.67 -14.00 1.70
CA GLU A 765 11.59 -15.39 2.16
C GLU A 765 10.18 -15.98 1.96
N THR A 766 10.11 -17.13 1.29
CA THR A 766 8.86 -17.83 0.97
C THR A 766 8.38 -18.78 2.08
N LYS A 767 9.22 -19.06 3.09
CA LYS A 767 9.00 -20.07 4.14
C LYS A 767 7.67 -19.93 4.91
N HIS A 768 7.13 -18.72 4.97
CA HIS A 768 5.91 -18.41 5.74
C HIS A 768 4.71 -18.14 4.87
N ASP A 769 4.80 -18.38 3.56
CA ASP A 769 3.70 -18.15 2.64
C ASP A 769 2.54 -19.12 2.93
N LYS A 770 1.34 -18.56 3.05
CA LYS A 770 0.11 -19.34 3.22
C LYS A 770 -0.73 -19.24 1.96
N LYS A 771 -1.26 -20.38 1.51
CA LYS A 771 -2.22 -20.41 0.41
C LYS A 771 -3.49 -19.66 0.80
N ILE A 772 -3.94 -18.76 -0.07
CA ILE A 772 -5.24 -18.11 0.05
C ILE A 772 -6.34 -19.09 -0.39
N LYS A 773 -7.58 -18.93 0.12
CA LYS A 773 -8.72 -19.63 -0.46
C LYS A 773 -8.83 -19.24 -1.93
N GLN A 774 -8.74 -20.22 -2.82
CA GLN A 774 -8.86 -19.98 -4.26
C GLN A 774 -10.16 -19.24 -4.57
N ALA A 775 -10.12 -18.40 -5.59
CA ALA A 775 -11.29 -17.80 -6.20
C ALA A 775 -12.30 -18.93 -6.52
N LYS A 776 -13.58 -18.67 -6.37
CA LYS A 776 -14.58 -19.60 -6.87
C LYS A 776 -14.41 -19.64 -8.39
N ARG A 777 -13.70 -20.64 -8.89
CA ARG A 777 -13.86 -21.00 -10.29
C ARG A 777 -15.32 -21.42 -10.43
N GLU A 778 -16.11 -20.68 -11.17
CA GLU A 778 -17.10 -21.32 -12.00
C GLU A 778 -16.24 -22.16 -12.95
N GLU A 779 -16.10 -23.44 -12.64
CA GLU A 779 -15.88 -24.42 -13.68
C GLU A 779 -17.05 -24.15 -14.63
N THR A 780 -16.79 -23.42 -15.74
CA THR A 780 -17.61 -23.58 -16.92
C THR A 780 -17.47 -25.07 -17.22
N LYS A 781 -18.39 -25.89 -16.67
CA LYS A 781 -18.69 -27.16 -17.29
C LYS A 781 -19.05 -26.75 -18.72
N GLU A 782 -18.10 -26.91 -19.61
CA GLU A 782 -18.42 -26.93 -21.02
C GLU A 782 -19.52 -27.97 -21.15
N MET A 783 -20.76 -27.56 -21.25
CA MET A 783 -21.87 -28.43 -21.53
C MET A 783 -21.79 -28.70 -23.03
N THR A 784 -21.43 -29.92 -23.39
CA THR A 784 -21.50 -30.37 -24.77
C THR A 784 -22.90 -30.97 -25.00
N LYS A 785 -23.58 -30.49 -26.04
CA LYS A 785 -24.82 -31.08 -26.53
C LYS A 785 -24.57 -31.70 -27.90
N THR A 786 -25.02 -32.92 -28.10
CA THR A 786 -24.89 -33.62 -29.38
C THR A 786 -26.23 -33.60 -30.09
N MET A 787 -26.28 -32.98 -31.25
CA MET A 787 -27.45 -32.89 -32.09
C MET A 787 -27.36 -33.91 -33.22
N LYS A 788 -28.42 -34.65 -33.53
CA LYS A 788 -28.56 -35.46 -34.75
C LYS A 788 -29.29 -34.65 -35.80
N ILE A 789 -28.70 -34.50 -36.98
CA ILE A 789 -29.19 -33.65 -38.06
C ILE A 789 -29.30 -34.47 -39.35
N GLU A 790 -30.54 -34.51 -39.90
CA GLU A 790 -30.82 -35.12 -41.20
C GLU A 790 -30.78 -34.04 -42.31
N GLY A 791 -30.35 -34.42 -43.49
CA GLY A 791 -30.33 -33.56 -44.69
C GLY A 791 -28.99 -32.96 -45.06
N MET A 792 -27.92 -33.17 -44.25
CA MET A 792 -26.58 -32.73 -44.59
C MET A 792 -25.93 -33.72 -45.57
N MET A 793 -25.58 -33.28 -46.78
CA MET A 793 -25.07 -34.17 -47.84
C MET A 793 -23.60 -33.90 -48.23
N CYS A 794 -22.97 -32.84 -47.72
CA CYS A 794 -21.60 -32.45 -48.10
C CYS A 794 -20.95 -31.47 -47.12
N GLY A 795 -19.64 -31.25 -47.25
CA GLY A 795 -18.88 -30.31 -46.42
C GLY A 795 -19.36 -28.83 -46.44
N HIS A 796 -20.10 -28.43 -47.49
CA HIS A 796 -20.73 -27.10 -47.51
C HIS A 796 -21.93 -27.01 -46.54
N CYS A 797 -22.66 -28.13 -46.39
CA CYS A 797 -23.72 -28.23 -45.41
C CYS A 797 -23.14 -28.14 -43.96
N GLU A 798 -22.03 -28.83 -43.71
CA GLU A 798 -21.32 -28.75 -42.42
C GLU A 798 -20.92 -27.29 -42.10
N ALA A 799 -20.27 -26.63 -43.04
CA ALA A 799 -19.82 -25.25 -42.84
C ALA A 799 -21.00 -24.27 -42.58
N ARG A 800 -22.15 -24.48 -43.22
CA ARG A 800 -23.35 -23.68 -43.03
C ARG A 800 -23.93 -23.92 -41.61
N VAL A 801 -24.14 -25.16 -41.22
CA VAL A 801 -24.66 -25.52 -39.89
C VAL A 801 -23.69 -25.07 -38.80
N LYS A 802 -22.39 -25.28 -38.96
CA LYS A 802 -21.35 -24.80 -38.04
C LYS A 802 -21.45 -23.31 -37.83
N LYS A 803 -21.46 -22.53 -38.92
CA LYS A 803 -21.52 -21.04 -38.85
C LYS A 803 -22.81 -20.57 -38.19
N THR A 804 -23.94 -21.26 -38.40
CA THR A 804 -25.23 -20.89 -37.81
C THR A 804 -25.24 -21.17 -36.32
N LEU A 805 -24.70 -22.29 -35.85
CA LEU A 805 -24.61 -22.65 -34.45
C LEU A 805 -23.63 -21.76 -33.70
N GLU A 806 -22.48 -21.47 -34.29
CA GLU A 806 -21.45 -20.56 -33.68
C GLU A 806 -21.91 -19.10 -33.63
N ALA A 807 -22.94 -18.71 -34.38
CA ALA A 807 -23.53 -17.38 -34.31
C ALA A 807 -24.52 -17.20 -33.15
N ILE A 808 -24.87 -18.26 -32.42
CA ILE A 808 -25.79 -18.21 -31.28
C ILE A 808 -25.03 -17.79 -30.04
N ASP A 809 -25.55 -16.78 -29.35
CA ASP A 809 -24.96 -16.28 -28.10
C ASP A 809 -24.96 -17.40 -27.04
N GLY A 810 -23.79 -17.78 -26.55
CA GLY A 810 -23.60 -18.89 -25.61
C GLY A 810 -23.03 -20.17 -26.23
N VAL A 811 -22.86 -20.26 -27.55
CA VAL A 811 -22.12 -21.33 -28.23
C VAL A 811 -20.67 -20.93 -28.42
N THR A 812 -19.74 -21.75 -27.93
CA THR A 812 -18.28 -21.50 -28.05
C THR A 812 -17.68 -22.17 -29.29
N GLU A 813 -18.13 -23.36 -29.60
CA GLU A 813 -17.67 -24.17 -30.76
C GLU A 813 -18.72 -25.14 -31.21
N ALA A 814 -18.80 -25.40 -32.49
CA ALA A 814 -19.64 -26.44 -33.06
C ALA A 814 -18.81 -27.35 -34.01
N ALA A 815 -18.67 -28.63 -33.64
CA ALA A 815 -18.06 -29.65 -34.48
C ALA A 815 -19.18 -30.39 -35.23
N VAL A 816 -19.30 -30.14 -36.55
CA VAL A 816 -20.36 -30.68 -37.39
C VAL A 816 -19.77 -31.71 -38.35
N SER A 817 -20.43 -32.87 -38.46
CA SER A 817 -20.05 -33.92 -39.44
C SER A 817 -21.27 -34.36 -40.26
N HIS A 818 -21.18 -34.21 -41.60
CA HIS A 818 -22.23 -34.69 -42.51
C HIS A 818 -22.21 -36.20 -42.66
N GLU A 819 -21.02 -36.86 -42.52
CA GLU A 819 -20.87 -38.32 -42.63
C GLU A 819 -21.52 -38.99 -41.41
N ALA A 820 -21.39 -38.43 -40.18
CA ALA A 820 -22.01 -38.94 -38.96
C ALA A 820 -23.44 -38.44 -38.78
N GLY A 821 -23.91 -37.43 -39.52
CA GLY A 821 -25.19 -36.76 -39.32
C GLY A 821 -25.33 -36.06 -37.96
N THR A 822 -24.21 -35.58 -37.41
CA THR A 822 -24.18 -35.01 -36.05
C THR A 822 -23.50 -33.64 -35.98
N ALA A 823 -23.95 -32.85 -35.00
CA ALA A 823 -23.26 -31.63 -34.56
C ALA A 823 -23.04 -31.69 -33.03
N VAL A 824 -21.78 -31.63 -32.61
CA VAL A 824 -21.44 -31.51 -31.19
C VAL A 824 -21.20 -30.01 -30.89
N VAL A 825 -22.05 -29.44 -30.04
CA VAL A 825 -22.07 -28.03 -29.69
C VAL A 825 -21.51 -27.86 -28.30
N THR A 826 -20.43 -27.09 -28.16
CA THR A 826 -19.85 -26.71 -26.88
C THR A 826 -20.47 -25.39 -26.45
N LEU A 827 -21.05 -25.34 -25.25
CA LEU A 827 -21.80 -24.23 -24.69
C LEU A 827 -21.07 -23.57 -23.54
N ALA A 828 -20.89 -22.23 -23.58
CA ALA A 828 -20.40 -21.44 -22.46
C ALA A 828 -21.50 -21.04 -21.48
N SER A 829 -22.77 -21.12 -21.90
CA SER A 829 -23.97 -20.87 -21.08
C SER A 829 -25.09 -21.84 -21.47
N ASN A 830 -26.08 -22.00 -20.61
CA ASN A 830 -27.21 -22.88 -20.91
C ASN A 830 -28.05 -22.28 -22.04
N VAL A 831 -27.89 -22.79 -23.26
CA VAL A 831 -28.70 -22.44 -24.42
C VAL A 831 -29.86 -23.48 -24.52
N ALA A 832 -31.08 -23.00 -24.68
CA ALA A 832 -32.26 -23.90 -24.81
C ALA A 832 -32.15 -24.77 -26.06
N ASP A 833 -32.57 -26.04 -25.96
CA ASP A 833 -32.57 -27.00 -27.07
C ASP A 833 -33.36 -26.50 -28.27
N GLU A 834 -34.47 -25.82 -28.00
CA GLU A 834 -35.34 -25.20 -29.02
C GLU A 834 -34.59 -24.15 -29.82
N THR A 835 -33.74 -23.30 -29.19
CA THR A 835 -32.95 -22.28 -29.89
C THR A 835 -31.94 -22.89 -30.84
N LEU A 836 -31.25 -23.96 -30.40
CA LEU A 836 -30.30 -24.70 -31.24
C LEU A 836 -30.99 -25.40 -32.40
N LYS A 837 -32.13 -25.99 -32.13
CA LYS A 837 -32.96 -26.67 -33.12
C LYS A 837 -33.50 -25.70 -34.17
N ASP A 838 -34.13 -24.61 -33.74
CA ASP A 838 -34.73 -23.61 -34.65
C ASP A 838 -33.68 -22.98 -35.56
N ALA A 839 -32.46 -22.72 -35.06
CA ALA A 839 -31.37 -22.18 -35.84
C ALA A 839 -30.91 -23.10 -36.98
N VAL A 840 -30.88 -24.41 -36.72
CA VAL A 840 -30.51 -25.43 -37.72
C VAL A 840 -31.66 -25.66 -38.69
N GLU A 841 -32.92 -25.74 -38.21
CA GLU A 841 -34.12 -25.95 -39.03
C GLU A 841 -34.40 -24.71 -39.95
N ALA A 842 -34.01 -23.50 -39.54
CA ALA A 842 -34.06 -22.30 -40.37
C ALA A 842 -33.11 -22.36 -41.58
N GLN A 843 -32.18 -23.33 -41.65
CA GLN A 843 -31.28 -23.60 -42.77
C GLN A 843 -31.72 -24.79 -43.63
N ASP A 844 -32.96 -25.21 -43.49
CA ASP A 844 -33.59 -26.34 -44.22
C ASP A 844 -33.00 -27.70 -43.88
N TYR A 845 -32.45 -27.88 -42.68
CA TYR A 845 -32.05 -29.18 -42.11
C TYR A 845 -32.98 -29.60 -41.00
N LYS A 846 -33.11 -30.90 -40.77
CA LYS A 846 -34.02 -31.45 -39.75
C LYS A 846 -33.24 -31.97 -38.55
N VAL A 847 -33.53 -31.46 -37.36
CA VAL A 847 -32.94 -31.96 -36.11
C VAL A 847 -33.84 -33.09 -35.54
N THR A 848 -33.28 -34.25 -35.33
CA THR A 848 -34.01 -35.45 -34.89
C THR A 848 -33.88 -35.68 -33.39
N SER A 849 -32.76 -35.41 -32.77
CA SER A 849 -32.56 -35.42 -31.31
C SER A 849 -31.45 -34.48 -30.88
N ILE A 850 -31.53 -34.03 -29.64
CA ILE A 850 -30.48 -33.27 -28.93
C ILE A 850 -30.26 -33.99 -27.60
N GLU A 851 -29.01 -34.42 -27.35
CA GLU A 851 -28.63 -35.15 -26.14
C GLU A 851 -27.53 -34.36 -25.36
#